data_0dcdcd82a2a534e2193d06339d21f571
#
_entry.id   0dcdcd82a2a534e2193d06339d21f571
#
_cell.length_a   1.000
_cell.length_b   1.000
_cell.length_c   1.000
_cell.angle_alpha   90.00
_cell.angle_beta   90.00
_cell.angle_gamma   90.00
#
_symmetry.space_group_name_H-M   'P 1'
#
loop_
_entity.id
_entity.type
_entity.pdbx_description
1 polymer ?
#
loop_
_entity_poly.entity_id
_entity_poly.type
_entity_poly.pdbx_seq_one_letter_code
_entity_poly.pdbx_strand_id
1 'polypeptide(L)'
;IEFADGKKKVISSDSKWKLNPDGAIRSNNEYDGEIYDARKEFDGWTLPGFNDKAWLPAERVAIPYGTLRGAMSPNMKVVKTLKPVSINRRGNSIILDFGQNTAGWLKTRIGNIAAGDTVTIRYAEKLDSAGCLYRVNFRNALSTDYYIANGKEQGRWWSPAFSYHGFRYAEITGLKDIGTEDVIAEVISDEMEQTGTFHSSDETLNKIFNNAVWGILSNYKGMPVDCPQRDERQPWLGDRTRGCFGEAFIFDNNKLYAKWARDICEAQREDGCIPDVAPAYWNYYSDNITWPAALPFSMEMMLNQYGDEQPIYQYYPAVKRWLHHMKDRYANNGLMPRDKYGDWCVPPEDIKMIHSQDAKRKTDGTLIATAYYYRLNKLMQRFALMQGLDADAKDFEQEADNVKKAFNSAFLHINKGTAEVTDHLLYPDSTFYGNNTVTANLLPYAFGMIDDNYVRDEVQKNIIKNIITDNKGHISCGVIGVQWLMHGLTDMGRGDIAWLLATNKKYPSWGYMAEKGATTIWELWNGDTASPKMNSGNHVMLLGDLISWIYEDLGGIKADEAIPGYKHIILKPDFSVDEIDDINTSYKSIYGMITSRWTKAQGKLAWHVEIPANTTATLYMPDGSTRNIGSGTYDFHETLPVGNEAIVCNEFLYTNTSFPECHSATITEARNGDLIATYFGGTKERNPDVCIWTSRKPKGSNRWLEPVLVADGVFKTGSEEAKLAGLSGIDSTTTAADKGPVLDKKISKNISAYQRKACWNPVIYQAPNGELQLYFKIGSNVADWTGWIIRSKDGGKTWSSREPLQKDYLGPVKNKPLLNKGRLIAPTSIEKGGWRLYFEYSDDMGKTWKRSDFVDADKGVLAIQPAIMILNDGRLAAVARTRSEHVGITYSADNGETWSKLKLIDTPNNNSGLDAVTLKDGRHVMICNDKPIPHGIKNGKGVRTPLSLLISDDGENWKHWITLEDSPISQYSYHSIIQTSDGNIHCIYTWRRQRIKHVEIKIN
;
A
#
# COMPACT_ATOMS: atom_id res chain seq x y z
N ILE A 1 -7.94 -45.96 -29.30
CA ILE A 1 -8.01 -46.85 -28.13
C ILE A 1 -6.79 -47.75 -28.21
N GLU A 2 -6.03 -47.83 -27.17
CA GLU A 2 -4.93 -48.77 -27.02
C GLU A 2 -5.36 -49.82 -26.00
N PHE A 3 -5.27 -51.09 -26.43
CA PHE A 3 -5.65 -52.23 -25.60
C PHE A 3 -4.45 -52.75 -24.80
N ALA A 4 -4.71 -53.50 -23.74
CA ALA A 4 -3.67 -54.06 -22.88
C ALA A 4 -2.69 -55.00 -23.60
N ASP A 5 -3.10 -55.57 -24.74
CA ASP A 5 -2.27 -56.41 -25.61
C ASP A 5 -1.47 -55.60 -26.65
N GLY A 6 -1.46 -54.27 -26.54
CA GLY A 6 -0.73 -53.36 -27.43
C GLY A 6 -1.42 -53.07 -28.76
N LYS A 7 -2.59 -53.67 -29.04
CA LYS A 7 -3.37 -53.35 -30.24
C LYS A 7 -3.95 -51.96 -30.13
N LYS A 8 -3.95 -51.24 -31.25
CA LYS A 8 -4.57 -49.92 -31.37
C LYS A 8 -5.78 -49.96 -32.26
N LYS A 9 -6.88 -49.35 -31.81
CA LYS A 9 -8.07 -49.11 -32.62
C LYS A 9 -8.28 -47.63 -32.79
N VAL A 10 -8.23 -47.14 -34.02
CA VAL A 10 -8.53 -45.74 -34.34
C VAL A 10 -10.01 -45.68 -34.70
N ILE A 11 -10.75 -44.79 -34.06
CA ILE A 11 -12.14 -44.46 -34.41
C ILE A 11 -12.11 -43.00 -34.89
N SER A 12 -12.46 -42.79 -36.13
CA SER A 12 -12.62 -41.46 -36.74
C SER A 12 -14.06 -41.28 -37.22
N SER A 13 -14.50 -40.04 -37.28
CA SER A 13 -15.78 -39.70 -37.92
C SER A 13 -15.74 -40.03 -39.39
N ASP A 14 -16.81 -40.63 -39.91
CA ASP A 14 -17.00 -41.00 -41.30
C ASP A 14 -18.44 -40.75 -41.74
N SER A 15 -18.80 -41.13 -42.96
CA SER A 15 -20.14 -40.97 -43.54
C SER A 15 -21.23 -41.84 -42.83
N LYS A 16 -20.86 -42.73 -41.91
CA LYS A 16 -21.79 -43.51 -41.09
C LYS A 16 -22.22 -42.77 -39.82
N TRP A 17 -21.48 -41.69 -39.47
CA TRP A 17 -21.86 -40.82 -38.37
C TRP A 17 -23.11 -40.04 -38.76
N LYS A 18 -23.88 -39.68 -37.74
CA LYS A 18 -25.10 -38.90 -37.90
C LYS A 18 -25.02 -37.61 -37.10
N LEU A 19 -25.72 -36.61 -37.56
CA LEU A 19 -25.84 -35.34 -36.87
C LEU A 19 -27.31 -34.91 -36.79
N ASN A 20 -27.61 -34.13 -35.76
CA ASN A 20 -28.90 -33.44 -35.66
C ASN A 20 -28.61 -31.94 -35.35
N PRO A 21 -28.97 -31.01 -36.26
CA PRO A 21 -28.77 -29.61 -36.08
C PRO A 21 -29.81 -28.92 -35.17
N ASP A 22 -30.86 -29.63 -34.76
CA ASP A 22 -31.99 -29.14 -33.99
C ASP A 22 -31.88 -29.50 -32.50
N GLY A 23 -30.68 -29.45 -31.96
CA GLY A 23 -30.42 -29.72 -30.54
C GLY A 23 -30.83 -28.60 -29.59
N ALA A 24 -30.74 -28.85 -28.28
CA ALA A 24 -31.20 -27.94 -27.24
C ALA A 24 -30.44 -26.63 -27.18
N ILE A 25 -29.13 -26.58 -27.45
CA ILE A 25 -28.34 -25.34 -27.53
C ILE A 25 -28.63 -24.68 -28.86
N ARG A 26 -29.34 -23.54 -28.82
CA ARG A 26 -29.83 -22.84 -30.05
C ARG A 26 -28.84 -21.78 -30.49
N SER A 27 -28.13 -21.17 -29.54
CA SER A 27 -27.07 -20.18 -29.75
C SER A 27 -26.11 -20.21 -28.57
N ASN A 28 -24.86 -20.04 -28.85
CA ASN A 28 -23.83 -19.89 -27.83
C ASN A 28 -22.65 -19.08 -28.37
N ASN A 29 -22.23 -18.07 -27.66
CA ASN A 29 -20.97 -17.43 -27.89
C ASN A 29 -20.41 -16.85 -26.59
N GLU A 30 -19.13 -16.52 -26.61
CA GLU A 30 -18.38 -16.10 -25.44
C GLU A 30 -18.92 -14.81 -24.79
N TYR A 31 -19.40 -13.85 -25.60
CA TYR A 31 -19.80 -12.52 -25.11
C TYR A 31 -21.28 -12.46 -24.72
N ASP A 32 -22.13 -13.12 -25.50
CA ASP A 32 -23.57 -12.96 -25.37
C ASP A 32 -24.21 -13.96 -24.42
N GLY A 33 -23.63 -15.15 -24.33
CA GLY A 33 -24.14 -16.22 -23.50
C GLY A 33 -24.80 -17.35 -24.30
N GLU A 34 -25.66 -18.13 -23.65
CA GLU A 34 -26.27 -19.34 -24.19
C GLU A 34 -27.80 -19.22 -24.30
N ILE A 35 -28.36 -19.68 -25.38
CA ILE A 35 -29.82 -19.93 -25.51
C ILE A 35 -30.05 -21.44 -25.53
N TYR A 36 -30.67 -21.94 -24.47
CA TYR A 36 -31.00 -23.34 -24.31
C TYR A 36 -32.49 -23.57 -24.37
N ASP A 37 -32.96 -24.44 -25.29
CA ASP A 37 -34.37 -24.84 -25.45
C ASP A 37 -34.57 -26.29 -25.02
N ALA A 38 -35.03 -26.48 -23.78
CA ALA A 38 -35.25 -27.82 -23.22
C ALA A 38 -36.29 -28.65 -23.99
N ARG A 39 -37.15 -28.03 -24.81
CA ARG A 39 -38.10 -28.72 -25.67
C ARG A 39 -37.44 -29.48 -26.84
N LYS A 40 -36.15 -29.16 -27.11
CA LYS A 40 -35.31 -29.72 -28.15
C LYS A 40 -34.32 -30.78 -27.63
N GLU A 41 -34.48 -31.21 -26.38
CA GLU A 41 -33.69 -32.31 -25.83
C GLU A 41 -34.10 -33.64 -26.50
N PHE A 42 -33.14 -34.52 -26.69
CA PHE A 42 -33.33 -35.88 -27.16
C PHE A 42 -33.06 -36.85 -26.01
N ASP A 43 -34.13 -37.30 -25.36
CA ASP A 43 -34.02 -38.21 -24.22
C ASP A 43 -33.32 -39.51 -24.63
N GLY A 44 -32.25 -39.85 -23.91
CA GLY A 44 -31.53 -41.10 -24.11
C GLY A 44 -30.62 -41.18 -25.35
N TRP A 45 -30.30 -40.03 -26.01
CA TRP A 45 -29.47 -40.01 -27.23
C TRP A 45 -28.07 -40.57 -27.04
N THR A 46 -27.55 -40.59 -25.84
CA THR A 46 -26.24 -41.15 -25.46
C THR A 46 -26.32 -42.66 -25.12
N LEU A 47 -27.51 -43.23 -25.06
CA LEU A 47 -27.71 -44.62 -24.66
C LEU A 47 -27.68 -45.58 -25.84
N PRO A 48 -27.17 -46.80 -25.65
CA PRO A 48 -27.27 -47.86 -26.66
C PRO A 48 -28.73 -48.10 -27.09
N GLY A 49 -28.95 -48.21 -28.38
CA GLY A 49 -30.29 -48.48 -28.92
C GLY A 49 -31.15 -47.23 -29.16
N PHE A 50 -30.63 -46.04 -29.00
CA PHE A 50 -31.32 -44.80 -29.36
C PHE A 50 -31.71 -44.83 -30.85
N ASN A 51 -32.93 -44.43 -31.16
CA ASN A 51 -33.43 -44.39 -32.53
C ASN A 51 -33.00 -43.10 -33.24
N ASP A 52 -31.91 -43.17 -33.96
CA ASP A 52 -31.32 -42.06 -34.72
C ASP A 52 -31.68 -42.05 -36.22
N LYS A 53 -32.71 -42.82 -36.62
CA LYS A 53 -33.10 -42.98 -38.06
C LYS A 53 -33.44 -41.65 -38.74
N ALA A 54 -33.96 -40.68 -37.99
CA ALA A 54 -34.33 -39.37 -38.50
C ALA A 54 -33.16 -38.37 -38.54
N TRP A 55 -31.98 -38.73 -38.00
CA TRP A 55 -30.83 -37.89 -38.04
C TRP A 55 -30.16 -37.90 -39.39
N LEU A 56 -29.57 -36.75 -39.78
CA LEU A 56 -28.90 -36.56 -41.05
C LEU A 56 -27.53 -37.29 -41.05
N PRO A 57 -27.10 -37.83 -42.22
CA PRO A 57 -25.73 -38.33 -42.35
C PRO A 57 -24.72 -37.20 -42.19
N ALA A 58 -23.60 -37.50 -41.56
CA ALA A 58 -22.51 -36.54 -41.43
C ALA A 58 -21.88 -36.23 -42.79
N GLU A 59 -21.59 -34.98 -43.04
CA GLU A 59 -20.95 -34.54 -44.27
C GLU A 59 -19.43 -34.37 -44.03
N ARG A 60 -18.65 -34.66 -45.07
CA ARG A 60 -17.19 -34.45 -45.03
C ARG A 60 -16.87 -32.98 -45.24
N VAL A 61 -16.24 -32.38 -44.30
CA VAL A 61 -15.75 -30.97 -44.38
C VAL A 61 -14.25 -30.92 -44.51
N ALA A 62 -13.73 -29.78 -44.94
CA ALA A 62 -12.29 -29.54 -45.00
C ALA A 62 -11.68 -29.65 -43.56
N ILE A 63 -10.49 -30.21 -43.49
CA ILE A 63 -9.74 -30.29 -42.23
C ILE A 63 -9.31 -28.85 -41.83
N PRO A 64 -9.48 -28.46 -40.55
CA PRO A 64 -8.93 -27.20 -40.07
C PRO A 64 -7.43 -27.14 -40.30
N TYR A 65 -6.92 -25.98 -40.67
CA TYR A 65 -5.47 -25.73 -40.76
C TYR A 65 -4.80 -25.94 -39.39
N GLY A 66 -3.56 -26.48 -39.41
CA GLY A 66 -2.74 -26.66 -38.24
C GLY A 66 -2.41 -28.10 -37.92
N THR A 67 -1.59 -28.30 -36.91
CA THR A 67 -1.19 -29.61 -36.43
C THR A 67 -1.99 -29.95 -35.17
N LEU A 68 -2.64 -31.14 -35.15
CA LEU A 68 -3.30 -31.63 -33.95
C LEU A 68 -2.25 -32.00 -32.90
N ARG A 69 -2.37 -31.40 -31.71
CA ARG A 69 -1.49 -31.61 -30.58
C ARG A 69 -2.29 -31.88 -29.30
N GLY A 70 -1.66 -32.49 -28.31
CA GLY A 70 -2.23 -32.58 -26.96
C GLY A 70 -2.33 -31.18 -26.30
N ALA A 71 -3.36 -30.99 -25.48
CA ALA A 71 -3.49 -29.77 -24.68
C ALA A 71 -2.32 -29.63 -23.73
N MET A 72 -1.70 -28.45 -23.72
CA MET A 72 -0.60 -28.12 -22.78
C MET A 72 -1.12 -27.42 -21.52
N SER A 73 -2.07 -26.48 -21.69
CA SER A 73 -2.65 -25.77 -20.55
C SER A 73 -3.56 -26.67 -19.72
N PRO A 74 -3.75 -26.39 -18.44
CA PRO A 74 -4.80 -27.02 -17.64
C PRO A 74 -6.18 -26.84 -18.28
N ASN A 75 -7.10 -27.78 -18.02
CA ASN A 75 -8.46 -27.65 -18.51
C ASN A 75 -9.23 -26.60 -17.69
N MET A 76 -10.09 -25.84 -18.33
CA MET A 76 -11.07 -25.02 -17.64
C MET A 76 -12.08 -25.89 -16.90
N LYS A 77 -12.29 -25.57 -15.62
CA LYS A 77 -13.22 -26.28 -14.74
C LYS A 77 -13.94 -25.31 -13.79
N VAL A 78 -14.96 -25.82 -13.14
CA VAL A 78 -15.52 -25.19 -11.94
C VAL A 78 -14.51 -25.36 -10.81
N VAL A 79 -13.80 -24.29 -10.46
CA VAL A 79 -12.73 -24.31 -9.43
C VAL A 79 -13.21 -23.88 -8.04
N LYS A 80 -14.30 -23.09 -7.99
CA LYS A 80 -14.94 -22.64 -6.75
C LYS A 80 -16.44 -22.47 -6.97
N THR A 81 -17.20 -22.45 -5.86
CA THR A 81 -18.63 -22.12 -5.88
C THR A 81 -18.93 -21.03 -4.85
N LEU A 82 -19.84 -20.12 -5.20
CA LEU A 82 -20.29 -19.05 -4.31
C LEU A 82 -21.81 -19.13 -4.17
N LYS A 83 -22.29 -18.96 -2.92
CA LYS A 83 -23.71 -18.74 -2.65
C LYS A 83 -24.03 -17.26 -2.63
N PRO A 84 -25.25 -16.83 -2.98
CA PRO A 84 -25.66 -15.45 -2.81
C PRO A 84 -25.56 -15.01 -1.34
N VAL A 85 -24.95 -13.86 -1.09
CA VAL A 85 -24.93 -13.23 0.25
C VAL A 85 -26.19 -12.39 0.48
N SER A 86 -26.88 -12.01 -0.59
CA SER A 86 -28.19 -11.36 -0.49
C SER A 86 -29.05 -11.62 -1.74
N ILE A 87 -30.36 -11.59 -1.54
CA ILE A 87 -31.40 -11.64 -2.58
C ILE A 87 -32.30 -10.43 -2.45
N ASN A 88 -32.51 -9.69 -3.52
CA ASN A 88 -33.41 -8.55 -3.58
C ASN A 88 -34.46 -8.78 -4.69
N ARG A 89 -35.73 -8.75 -4.32
CA ARG A 89 -36.86 -8.94 -5.26
C ARG A 89 -37.40 -7.58 -5.71
N ARG A 90 -37.50 -7.41 -7.03
CA ARG A 90 -38.01 -6.18 -7.65
C ARG A 90 -38.99 -6.50 -8.76
N GLY A 91 -40.28 -6.46 -8.45
CA GLY A 91 -41.31 -6.88 -9.39
C GLY A 91 -41.09 -8.33 -9.84
N ASN A 92 -40.86 -8.54 -11.12
CA ASN A 92 -40.61 -9.88 -11.72
C ASN A 92 -39.10 -10.23 -11.72
N SER A 93 -38.23 -9.36 -11.24
CA SER A 93 -36.76 -9.58 -11.21
C SER A 93 -36.28 -9.98 -9.83
N ILE A 94 -35.33 -10.88 -9.78
CA ILE A 94 -34.61 -11.32 -8.58
C ILE A 94 -33.16 -10.96 -8.78
N ILE A 95 -32.62 -10.01 -7.97
CA ILE A 95 -31.23 -9.60 -8.01
C ILE A 95 -30.47 -10.28 -6.88
N LEU A 96 -29.37 -10.93 -7.25
CA LEU A 96 -28.48 -11.71 -6.38
C LEU A 96 -27.15 -10.96 -6.26
N ASP A 97 -26.63 -10.81 -5.04
CA ASP A 97 -25.23 -10.39 -4.77
C ASP A 97 -24.45 -11.61 -4.27
N PHE A 98 -23.36 -11.96 -4.93
CA PHE A 98 -22.45 -13.03 -4.51
C PHE A 98 -21.30 -12.54 -3.62
N GLY A 99 -21.23 -11.24 -3.33
CA GLY A 99 -20.19 -10.64 -2.48
C GLY A 99 -18.82 -10.56 -3.13
N GLN A 100 -18.59 -11.25 -4.25
CA GLN A 100 -17.31 -11.37 -4.94
C GLN A 100 -17.47 -11.20 -6.44
N ASN A 101 -16.69 -10.29 -7.05
CA ASN A 101 -16.57 -10.22 -8.51
C ASN A 101 -15.73 -11.40 -9.01
N THR A 102 -16.20 -12.11 -10.02
CA THR A 102 -15.58 -13.35 -10.51
C THR A 102 -15.94 -13.60 -11.97
N ALA A 103 -15.47 -14.72 -12.53
CA ALA A 103 -15.82 -15.18 -13.85
C ALA A 103 -16.39 -16.60 -13.80
N GLY A 104 -17.52 -16.81 -14.47
CA GLY A 104 -18.22 -18.09 -14.49
C GLY A 104 -19.66 -17.96 -14.95
N TRP A 105 -20.54 -18.80 -14.41
CA TRP A 105 -21.97 -18.79 -14.70
C TRP A 105 -22.79 -19.10 -13.45
N LEU A 106 -24.11 -18.96 -13.56
CA LEU A 106 -25.02 -19.47 -12.54
C LEU A 106 -25.45 -20.88 -12.85
N LYS A 107 -25.45 -21.72 -11.83
CA LYS A 107 -26.20 -22.98 -11.78
C LYS A 107 -27.48 -22.71 -10.98
N THR A 108 -28.60 -22.80 -11.66
CA THR A 108 -29.91 -22.38 -11.16
C THR A 108 -30.85 -23.53 -11.13
N ARG A 109 -31.63 -23.67 -10.07
CA ARG A 109 -32.70 -24.67 -9.97
C ARG A 109 -33.93 -24.17 -10.69
N ILE A 110 -34.28 -24.85 -11.79
CA ILE A 110 -35.46 -24.50 -12.57
C ILE A 110 -36.68 -25.08 -11.86
N GLY A 111 -37.56 -24.20 -11.42
CA GLY A 111 -38.81 -24.58 -10.78
C GLY A 111 -39.87 -25.07 -11.76
N ASN A 112 -41.12 -25.25 -11.30
CA ASN A 112 -42.25 -25.59 -12.14
C ASN A 112 -42.68 -24.38 -12.94
N ILE A 113 -42.36 -24.37 -14.23
CA ILE A 113 -42.75 -23.36 -15.21
C ILE A 113 -43.36 -24.00 -16.43
N ALA A 114 -44.21 -23.28 -17.16
CA ALA A 114 -44.91 -23.84 -18.31
C ALA A 114 -43.98 -24.07 -19.51
N ALA A 115 -44.31 -25.04 -20.36
CA ALA A 115 -43.57 -25.26 -21.58
C ALA A 115 -43.59 -24.01 -22.46
N GLY A 116 -42.41 -23.56 -22.86
CA GLY A 116 -42.23 -22.35 -23.64
C GLY A 116 -41.94 -21.09 -22.82
N ASP A 117 -42.17 -21.12 -21.51
CA ASP A 117 -41.73 -20.05 -20.62
C ASP A 117 -40.23 -19.97 -20.59
N THR A 118 -39.68 -18.75 -20.44
CA THR A 118 -38.24 -18.48 -20.49
C THR A 118 -37.73 -17.94 -19.18
N VAL A 119 -36.69 -18.59 -18.63
CA VAL A 119 -35.87 -18.07 -17.58
C VAL A 119 -34.75 -17.29 -18.23
N THR A 120 -34.56 -16.03 -17.80
CA THR A 120 -33.49 -15.18 -18.28
C THR A 120 -32.56 -14.85 -17.12
N ILE A 121 -31.24 -15.05 -17.31
CA ILE A 121 -30.20 -14.76 -16.36
C ILE A 121 -29.29 -13.71 -16.97
N ARG A 122 -29.15 -12.55 -16.31
CA ARG A 122 -28.28 -11.46 -16.70
C ARG A 122 -27.20 -11.23 -15.65
N TYR A 123 -26.04 -10.76 -16.08
CA TYR A 123 -24.87 -10.60 -15.21
C TYR A 123 -24.38 -9.16 -15.20
N ALA A 124 -23.79 -8.73 -14.07
CA ALA A 124 -23.13 -7.44 -13.93
C ALA A 124 -22.07 -7.46 -12.83
N GLU A 125 -21.04 -6.59 -12.95
CA GLU A 125 -20.03 -6.41 -11.92
C GLU A 125 -20.49 -5.48 -10.80
N LYS A 126 -21.42 -4.59 -11.07
CA LYS A 126 -21.92 -3.58 -10.13
C LYS A 126 -23.39 -3.24 -10.35
N LEU A 127 -23.99 -2.60 -9.37
CA LEU A 127 -25.35 -2.04 -9.46
C LEU A 127 -25.26 -0.55 -9.75
N ASP A 128 -26.31 -0.02 -10.37
CA ASP A 128 -26.51 1.43 -10.47
C ASP A 128 -27.09 2.03 -9.17
N SER A 129 -27.30 3.35 -9.15
CA SER A 129 -27.84 4.05 -7.98
C SER A 129 -29.26 3.65 -7.61
N ALA A 130 -30.01 3.07 -8.57
CA ALA A 130 -31.34 2.52 -8.33
C ALA A 130 -31.29 1.07 -7.83
N GLY A 131 -30.09 0.45 -7.78
CA GLY A 131 -29.85 -0.94 -7.38
C GLY A 131 -30.24 -1.93 -8.46
N CYS A 132 -30.26 -1.52 -9.74
CA CYS A 132 -30.37 -2.39 -10.89
C CYS A 132 -28.99 -2.77 -11.44
N LEU A 133 -28.93 -3.80 -12.28
CA LEU A 133 -27.67 -4.19 -12.89
C LEU A 133 -27.09 -3.05 -13.74
N TYR A 134 -25.86 -2.63 -13.46
CA TYR A 134 -25.12 -1.69 -14.28
C TYR A 134 -24.32 -2.47 -15.34
N ARG A 135 -24.65 -2.32 -16.62
CA ARG A 135 -24.10 -3.11 -17.73
C ARG A 135 -23.44 -2.27 -18.83
N VAL A 136 -23.36 -0.96 -18.65
CA VAL A 136 -22.79 -0.05 -19.67
C VAL A 136 -21.32 -0.37 -19.95
N ASN A 137 -20.57 -0.83 -18.95
CA ASN A 137 -19.17 -1.23 -19.08
C ASN A 137 -18.98 -2.61 -19.76
N PHE A 138 -20.04 -3.31 -20.11
CA PHE A 138 -19.99 -4.54 -20.91
C PHE A 138 -19.92 -4.25 -22.40
N ARG A 139 -20.14 -3.01 -22.80
CA ARG A 139 -20.18 -2.53 -24.18
C ARG A 139 -21.25 -3.30 -24.98
N ASN A 140 -20.85 -4.10 -25.98
CA ASN A 140 -21.79 -4.86 -26.81
C ASN A 140 -22.07 -6.28 -26.30
N ALA A 141 -21.33 -6.77 -25.30
CA ALA A 141 -21.56 -8.09 -24.75
C ALA A 141 -22.93 -8.18 -24.06
N LEU A 142 -23.83 -9.03 -24.57
CA LEU A 142 -25.17 -9.23 -23.98
C LEU A 142 -25.10 -9.91 -22.63
N SER A 143 -24.11 -10.75 -22.39
CA SER A 143 -23.87 -11.44 -21.10
C SER A 143 -25.17 -11.92 -20.45
N THR A 144 -25.92 -12.75 -21.19
CA THR A 144 -27.28 -13.18 -20.84
C THR A 144 -27.49 -14.62 -21.26
N ASP A 145 -27.93 -15.44 -20.32
CA ASP A 145 -28.31 -16.81 -20.59
C ASP A 145 -29.86 -16.98 -20.60
N TYR A 146 -30.35 -17.81 -21.48
CA TYR A 146 -31.77 -18.08 -21.64
C TYR A 146 -32.04 -19.59 -21.53
N TYR A 147 -32.99 -19.97 -20.67
CA TYR A 147 -33.50 -21.32 -20.58
C TYR A 147 -34.98 -21.35 -20.96
N ILE A 148 -35.32 -22.01 -22.04
CA ILE A 148 -36.72 -22.20 -22.50
C ILE A 148 -37.20 -23.53 -21.97
N ALA A 149 -38.23 -23.51 -21.14
CA ALA A 149 -38.74 -24.70 -20.45
C ALA A 149 -39.50 -25.67 -21.34
N ASN A 150 -39.43 -26.95 -20.98
CA ASN A 150 -40.27 -28.00 -21.58
C ASN A 150 -41.51 -28.37 -20.75
N GLY A 151 -41.65 -27.75 -19.54
CA GLY A 151 -42.76 -27.97 -18.61
C GLY A 151 -42.60 -29.22 -17.72
N LYS A 152 -41.42 -29.86 -17.72
CA LYS A 152 -41.12 -31.09 -16.96
C LYS A 152 -39.92 -30.94 -16.01
N GLU A 153 -39.50 -29.73 -15.70
CA GLU A 153 -38.25 -29.39 -15.01
C GLU A 153 -38.18 -29.93 -13.58
N GLN A 154 -39.26 -29.84 -12.82
CA GLN A 154 -39.44 -30.38 -11.46
C GLN A 154 -38.26 -30.11 -10.50
N GLY A 155 -37.67 -28.90 -10.56
CA GLY A 155 -36.52 -28.54 -9.75
C GLY A 155 -35.18 -29.02 -10.31
N ARG A 156 -35.09 -29.23 -11.60
CA ARG A 156 -33.84 -29.54 -12.33
C ARG A 156 -32.82 -28.42 -12.15
N TRP A 157 -31.58 -28.78 -11.85
CA TRP A 157 -30.45 -27.88 -11.92
C TRP A 157 -29.96 -27.67 -13.36
N TRP A 158 -29.80 -26.46 -13.78
CA TRP A 158 -29.28 -26.09 -15.09
C TRP A 158 -28.20 -25.03 -15.00
N SER A 159 -27.19 -25.10 -15.87
CA SER A 159 -26.19 -24.08 -16.16
C SER A 159 -25.85 -24.07 -17.65
N PRO A 160 -25.40 -22.95 -18.23
CA PRO A 160 -24.83 -22.93 -19.57
C PRO A 160 -23.59 -23.83 -19.65
N ALA A 161 -23.17 -24.21 -20.87
CA ALA A 161 -22.10 -25.18 -21.04
C ALA A 161 -20.84 -24.62 -21.71
N PHE A 162 -20.95 -23.61 -22.57
CA PHE A 162 -19.85 -23.17 -23.45
C PHE A 162 -19.64 -21.67 -23.48
N SER A 163 -20.10 -20.96 -22.45
CA SER A 163 -19.83 -19.52 -22.24
C SER A 163 -19.39 -19.27 -20.80
N TYR A 164 -18.95 -18.07 -20.51
CA TYR A 164 -18.73 -17.58 -19.13
C TYR A 164 -18.98 -16.08 -19.09
N HIS A 165 -19.23 -15.54 -17.90
CA HIS A 165 -19.52 -14.14 -17.67
C HIS A 165 -18.66 -13.60 -16.52
N GLY A 166 -18.28 -12.32 -16.58
CA GLY A 166 -17.68 -11.61 -15.46
C GLY A 166 -18.77 -10.93 -14.63
N PHE A 167 -18.87 -11.23 -13.33
CA PHE A 167 -19.96 -10.70 -12.52
C PHE A 167 -19.70 -10.78 -11.01
N ARG A 168 -20.35 -9.90 -10.28
CA ARG A 168 -20.63 -10.03 -8.85
C ARG A 168 -22.14 -10.18 -8.62
N TYR A 169 -22.93 -9.57 -9.49
CA TYR A 169 -24.39 -9.54 -9.39
C TYR A 169 -25.00 -10.28 -10.57
N ALA A 170 -26.13 -10.92 -10.29
CA ALA A 170 -26.96 -11.50 -11.35
C ALA A 170 -28.43 -11.16 -11.15
N GLU A 171 -29.17 -11.06 -12.25
CA GLU A 171 -30.61 -10.88 -12.27
C GLU A 171 -31.25 -12.09 -12.90
N ILE A 172 -32.24 -12.68 -12.23
CA ILE A 172 -33.06 -13.77 -12.77
C ILE A 172 -34.49 -13.28 -12.96
N THR A 173 -35.06 -13.52 -14.12
CA THR A 173 -36.47 -13.36 -14.44
C THR A 173 -37.09 -14.64 -14.96
N GLY A 174 -38.42 -14.76 -14.87
CA GLY A 174 -39.12 -15.98 -15.31
C GLY A 174 -39.25 -17.05 -14.21
N LEU A 175 -38.65 -16.90 -13.08
CA LEU A 175 -38.84 -17.75 -11.90
C LEU A 175 -39.46 -16.94 -10.76
N LYS A 176 -40.40 -17.51 -10.01
CA LYS A 176 -41.16 -16.85 -8.94
C LYS A 176 -40.57 -17.13 -7.57
N ASP A 177 -40.20 -18.34 -7.27
CA ASP A 177 -39.77 -18.81 -5.96
C ASP A 177 -38.34 -19.35 -6.01
N ILE A 178 -37.37 -18.43 -5.86
CA ILE A 178 -35.94 -18.76 -5.73
C ILE A 178 -35.45 -18.30 -4.38
N GLY A 179 -34.80 -19.22 -3.64
CA GLY A 179 -34.01 -18.91 -2.44
C GLY A 179 -32.51 -18.96 -2.69
N THR A 180 -31.73 -18.66 -1.65
CA THR A 180 -30.24 -18.73 -1.69
C THR A 180 -29.72 -20.14 -1.96
N GLU A 181 -30.52 -21.16 -1.66
CA GLU A 181 -30.17 -22.59 -1.86
C GLU A 181 -30.47 -23.07 -3.29
N ASP A 182 -31.18 -22.28 -4.08
CA ASP A 182 -31.60 -22.66 -5.45
C ASP A 182 -30.67 -22.09 -6.52
N VAL A 183 -29.63 -21.34 -6.12
CA VAL A 183 -28.66 -20.70 -7.03
C VAL A 183 -27.26 -20.81 -6.49
N ILE A 184 -26.34 -21.18 -7.35
CA ILE A 184 -24.90 -21.24 -7.08
C ILE A 184 -24.17 -20.52 -8.22
N ALA A 185 -23.27 -19.61 -7.91
CA ALA A 185 -22.31 -19.15 -8.88
C ALA A 185 -21.17 -20.17 -8.97
N GLU A 186 -20.98 -20.76 -10.13
CA GLU A 186 -19.87 -21.65 -10.45
C GLU A 186 -18.74 -20.82 -11.07
N VAL A 187 -17.61 -20.73 -10.37
CA VAL A 187 -16.42 -19.99 -10.80
C VAL A 187 -15.62 -20.85 -11.77
N ILE A 188 -15.44 -20.36 -12.97
CA ILE A 188 -14.76 -21.07 -14.07
C ILE A 188 -13.35 -20.50 -14.23
N SER A 189 -12.35 -21.37 -14.21
CA SER A 189 -10.95 -21.02 -14.45
C SER A 189 -10.18 -22.25 -14.91
N ASP A 190 -8.97 -22.05 -15.44
CA ASP A 190 -8.03 -23.15 -15.62
C ASP A 190 -7.73 -23.78 -14.26
N GLU A 191 -7.74 -25.13 -14.21
CA GLU A 191 -7.52 -25.87 -12.97
C GLU A 191 -6.05 -25.84 -12.61
N MET A 192 -5.66 -24.92 -11.75
CA MET A 192 -4.29 -24.74 -11.24
C MET A 192 -4.27 -24.84 -9.73
N GLU A 193 -3.20 -25.42 -9.21
CA GLU A 193 -2.94 -25.41 -7.76
C GLU A 193 -2.65 -23.98 -7.29
N GLN A 194 -3.27 -23.56 -6.21
CA GLN A 194 -2.86 -22.35 -5.52
C GLN A 194 -1.62 -22.68 -4.67
N THR A 195 -0.48 -22.10 -5.05
CA THR A 195 0.84 -22.41 -4.47
C THR A 195 1.27 -21.41 -3.42
N GLY A 196 0.70 -20.22 -3.43
CA GLY A 196 1.08 -19.14 -2.51
C GLY A 196 -0.01 -18.72 -1.56
N THR A 197 0.40 -18.37 -0.34
CA THR A 197 -0.44 -17.73 0.67
C THR A 197 0.25 -16.50 1.24
N PHE A 198 -0.54 -15.53 1.65
CA PHE A 198 -0.06 -14.31 2.30
C PHE A 198 -1.05 -13.85 3.35
N HIS A 199 -0.52 -13.36 4.46
CA HIS A 199 -1.25 -12.65 5.49
C HIS A 199 -0.32 -11.65 6.20
N SER A 200 -0.84 -10.50 6.59
CA SER A 200 -0.12 -9.47 7.34
C SER A 200 -0.97 -8.90 8.47
N SER A 201 -0.35 -8.13 9.34
CA SER A 201 -1.05 -7.34 10.35
C SER A 201 -1.91 -6.20 9.78
N ASP A 202 -1.77 -5.86 8.49
CA ASP A 202 -2.56 -4.82 7.82
C ASP A 202 -3.73 -5.40 7.03
N GLU A 203 -4.97 -5.11 7.47
CA GLU A 203 -6.19 -5.59 6.81
C GLU A 203 -6.37 -5.05 5.39
N THR A 204 -5.84 -3.85 5.09
CA THR A 204 -5.94 -3.25 3.75
C THR A 204 -5.10 -4.04 2.76
N LEU A 205 -3.85 -4.37 3.12
CA LEU A 205 -2.98 -5.18 2.28
C LEU A 205 -3.52 -6.60 2.10
N ASN A 206 -4.07 -7.22 3.15
CA ASN A 206 -4.71 -8.53 3.06
C ASN A 206 -5.88 -8.51 2.07
N LYS A 207 -6.68 -7.46 2.07
CA LYS A 207 -7.79 -7.28 1.13
C LYS A 207 -7.30 -7.06 -0.30
N ILE A 208 -6.25 -6.27 -0.49
CA ILE A 208 -5.62 -6.05 -1.81
C ILE A 208 -5.06 -7.36 -2.37
N PHE A 209 -4.36 -8.14 -1.56
CA PHE A 209 -3.86 -9.45 -1.95
C PHE A 209 -5.00 -10.39 -2.38
N ASN A 210 -6.07 -10.46 -1.59
CA ASN A 210 -7.24 -11.26 -1.94
C ASN A 210 -7.89 -10.79 -3.26
N ASN A 211 -8.00 -9.46 -3.47
CA ASN A 211 -8.49 -8.89 -4.72
C ASN A 211 -7.62 -9.31 -5.92
N ALA A 212 -6.30 -9.35 -5.75
CA ALA A 212 -5.37 -9.83 -6.78
C ALA A 212 -5.58 -11.31 -7.09
N VAL A 213 -5.69 -12.17 -6.07
CA VAL A 213 -5.96 -13.60 -6.23
C VAL A 213 -7.22 -13.84 -7.05
N TRP A 214 -8.32 -13.16 -6.73
CA TRP A 214 -9.59 -13.29 -7.47
C TRP A 214 -9.52 -12.70 -8.88
N GLY A 215 -8.79 -11.61 -9.07
CA GLY A 215 -8.56 -11.03 -10.40
C GLY A 215 -7.79 -11.97 -11.31
N ILE A 216 -6.71 -12.56 -10.82
CA ILE A 216 -5.89 -13.53 -11.55
C ILE A 216 -6.72 -14.78 -11.90
N LEU A 217 -7.39 -15.38 -10.90
CA LEU A 217 -8.23 -16.56 -11.07
C LEU A 217 -9.33 -16.35 -12.11
N SER A 218 -9.94 -15.17 -12.12
CA SER A 218 -11.02 -14.83 -13.06
C SER A 218 -10.55 -14.72 -14.51
N ASN A 219 -9.25 -14.48 -14.74
CA ASN A 219 -8.69 -14.16 -16.04
C ASN A 219 -7.78 -15.26 -16.64
N TYR A 220 -7.88 -16.49 -16.13
CA TYR A 220 -7.26 -17.68 -16.71
C TYR A 220 -8.31 -18.52 -17.46
N LYS A 221 -8.21 -18.53 -18.80
CA LYS A 221 -9.21 -19.13 -19.71
C LYS A 221 -8.56 -19.91 -20.86
N GLY A 222 -7.64 -20.84 -20.56
CA GLY A 222 -6.78 -21.50 -21.53
C GLY A 222 -5.70 -20.56 -22.10
N MET A 223 -5.75 -19.32 -21.72
CA MET A 223 -4.83 -18.23 -22.00
C MET A 223 -5.04 -17.13 -20.93
N PRO A 224 -4.05 -16.28 -20.65
CA PRO A 224 -4.21 -15.18 -19.70
C PRO A 224 -4.93 -14.00 -20.37
N VAL A 225 -6.24 -13.86 -20.16
CA VAL A 225 -7.04 -12.75 -20.70
C VAL A 225 -6.98 -11.50 -19.82
N ASP A 226 -7.33 -10.34 -20.39
CA ASP A 226 -7.33 -9.03 -19.73
C ASP A 226 -8.49 -8.86 -18.75
N CYS A 227 -9.71 -9.21 -19.17
CA CYS A 227 -10.94 -9.00 -18.42
C CYS A 227 -11.99 -10.07 -18.76
N PRO A 228 -12.98 -10.37 -17.86
CA PRO A 228 -13.93 -11.46 -18.10
C PRO A 228 -15.32 -11.01 -18.53
N GLN A 229 -15.67 -9.70 -18.57
CA GLN A 229 -17.08 -9.29 -18.60
C GLN A 229 -17.58 -8.70 -19.90
N ARG A 230 -16.69 -8.02 -20.69
CA ARG A 230 -17.08 -7.25 -21.88
C ARG A 230 -16.73 -7.99 -23.19
N ASP A 231 -17.07 -7.39 -24.32
CA ASP A 231 -16.73 -7.87 -25.66
C ASP A 231 -15.24 -7.66 -26.02
N GLU A 232 -14.34 -8.05 -25.13
CA GLU A 232 -12.90 -8.05 -25.28
C GLU A 232 -12.32 -9.40 -24.94
N ARG A 233 -11.98 -9.67 -23.67
CA ARG A 233 -11.48 -10.95 -23.17
C ARG A 233 -10.32 -11.49 -24.00
N GLN A 234 -9.34 -10.59 -24.23
CA GLN A 234 -8.20 -10.85 -25.10
C GLN A 234 -6.92 -11.06 -24.28
N PRO A 235 -6.02 -11.91 -24.76
CA PRO A 235 -4.73 -12.13 -24.11
C PRO A 235 -3.73 -11.03 -24.52
N TRP A 236 -3.96 -9.82 -24.00
CA TRP A 236 -3.06 -8.67 -24.18
C TRP A 236 -1.69 -8.94 -23.55
N LEU A 237 -0.62 -8.78 -24.35
CA LEU A 237 0.72 -9.10 -23.91
C LEU A 237 1.21 -8.15 -22.80
N GLY A 238 1.00 -6.85 -23.00
CA GLY A 238 1.47 -5.82 -22.06
C GLY A 238 0.90 -5.90 -20.66
N ASP A 239 -0.28 -6.48 -20.51
CA ASP A 239 -0.98 -6.64 -19.23
C ASP A 239 -0.26 -7.59 -18.26
N ARG A 240 0.57 -8.48 -18.79
CA ARG A 240 1.22 -9.57 -18.05
C ARG A 240 2.73 -9.51 -18.03
N THR A 241 3.37 -8.49 -18.59
CA THR A 241 4.82 -8.45 -18.81
C THR A 241 5.60 -8.72 -17.52
N ARG A 242 5.42 -7.94 -16.45
CA ARG A 242 6.06 -8.20 -15.14
C ARG A 242 5.11 -8.89 -14.16
N GLY A 243 3.80 -8.68 -14.31
CA GLY A 243 2.78 -9.27 -13.44
C GLY A 243 2.82 -10.79 -13.36
N CYS A 244 3.31 -11.46 -14.42
CA CYS A 244 3.43 -12.92 -14.47
C CYS A 244 4.28 -13.50 -13.33
N PHE A 245 5.29 -12.78 -12.84
CA PHE A 245 6.10 -13.21 -11.69
C PHE A 245 5.27 -13.28 -10.41
N GLY A 246 4.43 -12.28 -10.16
CA GLY A 246 3.51 -12.29 -9.03
C GLY A 246 2.46 -13.38 -9.12
N GLU A 247 1.90 -13.59 -10.32
CA GLU A 247 0.94 -14.67 -10.57
C GLU A 247 1.51 -16.05 -10.30
N ALA A 248 2.80 -16.28 -10.65
CA ALA A 248 3.49 -17.55 -10.44
C ALA A 248 3.75 -17.87 -8.96
N PHE A 249 3.74 -16.89 -8.07
CA PHE A 249 3.72 -17.15 -6.63
C PHE A 249 2.37 -17.68 -6.16
N ILE A 250 1.28 -17.18 -6.74
CA ILE A 250 -0.08 -17.52 -6.27
C ILE A 250 -0.56 -18.85 -6.85
N PHE A 251 -0.29 -19.12 -8.14
CA PHE A 251 -0.75 -20.31 -8.85
C PHE A 251 0.39 -21.01 -9.58
N ASP A 252 0.32 -22.34 -9.65
CA ASP A 252 1.20 -23.13 -10.55
C ASP A 252 0.76 -22.91 -12.01
N ASN A 253 1.25 -21.83 -12.59
CA ASN A 253 0.87 -21.37 -13.93
C ASN A 253 1.88 -21.75 -15.04
N ASN A 254 2.91 -22.52 -14.75
CA ASN A 254 3.97 -22.87 -15.71
C ASN A 254 3.42 -23.42 -17.04
N LYS A 255 2.50 -24.36 -16.98
CA LYS A 255 1.91 -24.99 -18.18
C LYS A 255 1.10 -24.00 -19.03
N LEU A 256 0.37 -23.09 -18.38
CA LEU A 256 -0.38 -22.04 -19.05
C LEU A 256 0.55 -21.07 -19.78
N TYR A 257 1.60 -20.61 -19.09
CA TYR A 257 2.57 -19.68 -19.69
C TYR A 257 3.44 -20.34 -20.77
N ALA A 258 3.80 -21.61 -20.61
CA ALA A 258 4.49 -22.35 -21.66
C ALA A 258 3.62 -22.50 -22.94
N LYS A 259 2.33 -22.75 -22.77
CA LYS A 259 1.37 -22.75 -23.88
C LYS A 259 1.23 -21.33 -24.49
N TRP A 260 1.12 -20.31 -23.66
CA TRP A 260 0.99 -18.93 -24.15
C TRP A 260 2.23 -18.43 -24.88
N ALA A 261 3.44 -18.77 -24.41
CA ALA A 261 4.68 -18.48 -25.13
C ALA A 261 4.68 -19.10 -26.53
N ARG A 262 4.18 -20.34 -26.67
CA ARG A 262 3.97 -20.96 -27.98
C ARG A 262 2.97 -20.19 -28.82
N ASP A 263 1.83 -19.82 -28.28
CA ASP A 263 0.79 -19.07 -29.01
C ASP A 263 1.34 -17.74 -29.54
N ILE A 264 2.17 -17.03 -28.75
CA ILE A 264 2.84 -15.80 -29.16
C ILE A 264 3.78 -16.07 -30.35
N CYS A 265 4.57 -17.14 -30.27
CA CYS A 265 5.49 -17.51 -31.33
C CYS A 265 4.77 -17.98 -32.62
N GLU A 266 3.67 -18.73 -32.49
CA GLU A 266 2.83 -19.15 -33.62
C GLU A 266 2.11 -17.95 -34.30
N ALA A 267 1.85 -16.88 -33.53
CA ALA A 267 1.28 -15.65 -34.07
C ALA A 267 2.32 -14.71 -34.68
N GLN A 268 3.64 -14.97 -34.52
CA GLN A 268 4.70 -14.17 -35.10
C GLN A 268 4.66 -14.17 -36.63
N ARG A 269 4.73 -13.02 -37.27
CA ARG A 269 4.81 -12.88 -38.72
C ARG A 269 6.20 -13.29 -39.26
N GLU A 270 6.26 -13.61 -40.55
CA GLU A 270 7.50 -13.96 -41.25
C GLU A 270 8.56 -12.88 -41.15
N ASP A 271 8.16 -11.60 -41.12
CA ASP A 271 9.06 -10.46 -40.98
C ASP A 271 9.60 -10.28 -39.56
N GLY A 272 9.13 -11.07 -38.59
CA GLY A 272 9.55 -11.05 -37.19
C GLY A 272 8.60 -10.29 -36.24
N CYS A 273 7.59 -9.58 -36.75
CA CYS A 273 6.66 -8.85 -35.92
C CYS A 273 5.86 -9.77 -35.00
N ILE A 274 5.80 -9.47 -33.71
CA ILE A 274 4.96 -10.12 -32.72
C ILE A 274 3.72 -9.25 -32.47
N PRO A 275 2.50 -9.84 -32.36
CA PRO A 275 1.29 -9.06 -32.15
C PRO A 275 1.20 -8.52 -30.72
N ASP A 276 0.29 -7.56 -30.51
CA ASP A 276 -0.01 -7.02 -29.18
C ASP A 276 -0.92 -7.95 -28.36
N VAL A 277 -1.62 -8.87 -29.05
CA VAL A 277 -2.55 -9.86 -28.53
C VAL A 277 -2.20 -11.23 -29.10
N ALA A 278 -2.06 -12.26 -28.30
CA ALA A 278 -1.77 -13.62 -28.79
C ALA A 278 -2.46 -14.71 -27.93
N PRO A 279 -3.24 -15.64 -28.52
CA PRO A 279 -3.53 -15.77 -29.94
C PRO A 279 -4.10 -14.49 -30.57
N ALA A 280 -3.78 -14.21 -31.81
CA ALA A 280 -4.11 -12.97 -32.48
C ALA A 280 -5.56 -12.94 -33.01
N TYR A 281 -6.54 -13.11 -32.11
CA TYR A 281 -7.96 -12.97 -32.45
C TYR A 281 -8.26 -11.57 -32.99
N TRP A 282 -7.70 -10.56 -32.36
CA TRP A 282 -7.63 -9.21 -32.87
C TRP A 282 -6.29 -9.03 -33.59
N ASN A 283 -6.35 -8.66 -34.87
CA ASN A 283 -5.18 -8.58 -35.72
C ASN A 283 -4.37 -7.30 -35.44
N TYR A 284 -3.86 -7.16 -34.21
CA TYR A 284 -3.06 -6.01 -33.77
C TYR A 284 -1.56 -6.31 -33.85
N TYR A 285 -0.92 -5.79 -34.89
CA TYR A 285 0.53 -5.86 -35.10
C TYR A 285 1.06 -4.43 -35.18
N SER A 286 1.31 -3.81 -34.03
CA SER A 286 1.65 -2.39 -33.99
C SER A 286 3.15 -2.10 -34.01
N ASP A 287 4.00 -3.11 -34.06
CA ASP A 287 5.45 -2.97 -33.94
C ASP A 287 5.82 -2.15 -32.70
N ASN A 288 5.45 -2.63 -31.55
CA ASN A 288 5.76 -1.99 -30.28
C ASN A 288 6.72 -2.85 -29.46
N ILE A 289 7.53 -2.25 -28.60
CA ILE A 289 8.56 -2.97 -27.88
C ILE A 289 8.07 -3.48 -26.52
N THR A 290 7.15 -2.76 -25.86
CA THR A 290 6.76 -3.02 -24.47
C THR A 290 5.78 -4.18 -24.34
N TRP A 291 4.79 -4.30 -25.21
CA TRP A 291 3.80 -5.38 -25.15
C TRP A 291 4.40 -6.74 -25.52
N PRO A 292 5.07 -6.91 -26.69
CA PRO A 292 5.70 -8.18 -27.04
C PRO A 292 6.83 -8.62 -26.08
N ALA A 293 7.35 -7.73 -25.25
CA ALA A 293 8.27 -8.08 -24.17
C ALA A 293 7.72 -9.13 -23.21
N ALA A 294 6.39 -9.34 -23.17
CA ALA A 294 5.77 -10.41 -22.40
C ALA A 294 6.34 -11.81 -22.72
N LEU A 295 6.75 -12.06 -23.97
CA LEU A 295 7.34 -13.34 -24.35
C LEU A 295 8.64 -13.61 -23.61
N PRO A 296 9.73 -12.81 -23.75
CA PRO A 296 10.98 -13.05 -23.04
C PRO A 296 10.86 -12.91 -21.52
N PHE A 297 9.98 -12.06 -20.98
CA PHE A 297 9.71 -11.99 -19.53
C PHE A 297 8.99 -13.23 -19.00
N SER A 298 8.05 -13.79 -19.77
CA SER A 298 7.46 -15.09 -19.41
C SER A 298 8.48 -16.23 -19.41
N MET A 299 9.43 -16.21 -20.35
CA MET A 299 10.55 -17.17 -20.37
C MET A 299 11.44 -17.01 -19.14
N GLU A 300 11.77 -15.77 -18.76
CA GLU A 300 12.53 -15.45 -17.53
C GLU A 300 11.76 -15.89 -16.27
N MET A 301 10.45 -15.67 -16.22
CA MET A 301 9.62 -16.11 -15.12
C MET A 301 9.62 -17.63 -14.98
N MET A 302 9.41 -18.37 -16.09
CA MET A 302 9.40 -19.83 -16.06
C MET A 302 10.76 -20.39 -15.63
N LEU A 303 11.86 -19.78 -16.05
CA LEU A 303 13.20 -20.11 -15.57
C LEU A 303 13.34 -19.86 -14.07
N ASN A 304 13.06 -18.64 -13.61
CA ASN A 304 13.33 -18.24 -12.24
C ASN A 304 12.41 -18.96 -11.23
N GLN A 305 11.12 -19.11 -11.54
CA GLN A 305 10.12 -19.70 -10.64
C GLN A 305 10.10 -21.24 -10.67
N TYR A 306 10.32 -21.84 -11.84
CA TYR A 306 10.16 -23.29 -12.02
C TYR A 306 11.45 -23.99 -12.44
N GLY A 307 12.53 -23.26 -12.73
CA GLY A 307 13.74 -23.86 -13.32
C GLY A 307 13.47 -24.43 -14.72
N ASP A 308 12.41 -23.99 -15.40
CA ASP A 308 12.04 -24.48 -16.72
C ASP A 308 12.82 -23.75 -17.80
N GLU A 309 13.86 -24.38 -18.31
CA GLU A 309 14.70 -23.85 -19.40
C GLU A 309 14.12 -24.11 -20.80
N GLN A 310 13.12 -24.98 -20.93
CA GLN A 310 12.61 -25.41 -22.25
C GLN A 310 12.08 -24.25 -23.08
N PRO A 311 11.31 -23.29 -22.53
CA PRO A 311 10.85 -22.15 -23.29
C PRO A 311 11.99 -21.31 -23.86
N ILE A 312 13.14 -21.23 -23.15
CA ILE A 312 14.30 -20.51 -23.64
C ILE A 312 14.87 -21.21 -24.87
N TYR A 313 15.12 -22.51 -24.82
CA TYR A 313 15.63 -23.25 -25.98
C TYR A 313 14.67 -23.22 -27.17
N GLN A 314 13.37 -23.31 -26.92
CA GLN A 314 12.37 -23.37 -27.97
C GLN A 314 12.09 -22.02 -28.64
N TYR A 315 12.03 -20.95 -27.85
CA TYR A 315 11.51 -19.65 -28.33
C TYR A 315 12.56 -18.57 -28.47
N TYR A 316 13.82 -18.81 -28.08
CA TYR A 316 14.93 -17.89 -28.30
C TYR A 316 15.02 -17.40 -29.76
N PRO A 317 14.88 -18.26 -30.79
CA PRO A 317 14.95 -17.79 -32.18
C PRO A 317 13.81 -16.82 -32.55
N ALA A 318 12.65 -16.96 -31.97
CA ALA A 318 11.51 -16.06 -32.21
C ALA A 318 11.76 -14.67 -31.58
N VAL A 319 12.25 -14.61 -30.35
CA VAL A 319 12.63 -13.35 -29.71
C VAL A 319 13.77 -12.66 -30.45
N LYS A 320 14.79 -13.41 -30.88
CA LYS A 320 15.92 -12.89 -31.66
C LYS A 320 15.43 -12.27 -32.99
N ARG A 321 14.54 -12.96 -33.74
CA ARG A 321 13.96 -12.42 -34.99
C ARG A 321 13.17 -11.14 -34.72
N TRP A 322 12.38 -11.11 -33.64
CA TRP A 322 11.62 -9.91 -33.30
C TRP A 322 12.51 -8.74 -32.96
N LEU A 323 13.55 -8.92 -32.15
CA LEU A 323 14.47 -7.82 -31.79
C LEU A 323 15.26 -7.32 -33.02
N HIS A 324 15.64 -8.22 -33.93
CA HIS A 324 16.27 -7.81 -35.20
C HIS A 324 15.28 -7.03 -36.09
N HIS A 325 14.04 -7.50 -36.22
CA HIS A 325 12.99 -6.77 -36.93
C HIS A 325 12.79 -5.34 -36.37
N MET A 326 12.73 -5.21 -35.03
CA MET A 326 12.59 -3.90 -34.37
C MET A 326 13.83 -3.02 -34.61
N LYS A 327 15.03 -3.60 -34.49
CA LYS A 327 16.28 -2.90 -34.73
C LYS A 327 16.37 -2.39 -36.16
N ASP A 328 16.21 -3.24 -37.14
CA ASP A 328 16.43 -2.95 -38.54
C ASP A 328 15.44 -1.92 -39.10
N ARG A 329 14.22 -1.91 -38.56
CA ARG A 329 13.16 -1.00 -39.00
C ARG A 329 13.11 0.33 -38.26
N TYR A 330 13.42 0.32 -36.96
CA TYR A 330 13.09 1.46 -36.10
C TYR A 330 14.27 2.03 -35.31
N ALA A 331 15.32 1.24 -35.02
CA ALA A 331 16.43 1.76 -34.23
C ALA A 331 17.14 2.91 -35.00
N ASN A 332 17.35 3.99 -34.26
CA ASN A 332 18.02 5.17 -34.79
C ASN A 332 19.06 5.69 -33.79
N ASN A 333 20.32 5.72 -34.19
CA ASN A 333 21.43 6.17 -33.33
C ASN A 333 21.43 5.54 -31.91
N GLY A 334 21.11 4.26 -31.83
CA GLY A 334 21.03 3.51 -30.55
C GLY A 334 19.73 3.71 -29.74
N LEU A 335 18.81 4.54 -30.23
CA LEU A 335 17.50 4.71 -29.64
C LEU A 335 16.45 3.85 -30.33
N MET A 336 15.42 3.43 -29.58
CA MET A 336 14.26 2.70 -30.09
C MET A 336 13.02 3.60 -29.98
N PRO A 337 12.66 4.36 -31.02
CA PRO A 337 11.58 5.34 -30.94
C PRO A 337 10.18 4.74 -31.08
N ARG A 338 10.06 3.41 -31.11
CA ARG A 338 8.81 2.74 -31.42
C ARG A 338 8.13 2.17 -30.18
N ASP A 339 7.21 2.95 -29.63
CA ASP A 339 6.24 2.50 -28.65
C ASP A 339 4.85 3.07 -28.98
N LYS A 340 3.80 2.28 -28.77
CA LYS A 340 2.43 2.68 -29.14
C LYS A 340 1.63 3.12 -27.90
N TYR A 341 1.81 2.44 -26.78
CA TYR A 341 0.93 2.59 -25.64
C TYR A 341 1.50 3.53 -24.57
N GLY A 342 2.81 3.64 -24.50
CA GLY A 342 3.48 4.43 -23.47
C GLY A 342 3.22 3.88 -22.07
N ASP A 343 3.32 4.74 -21.07
CA ASP A 343 2.93 4.43 -19.69
C ASP A 343 1.40 4.50 -19.58
N TRP A 344 0.73 3.42 -20.04
CA TRP A 344 -0.73 3.36 -20.17
C TRP A 344 -1.42 3.50 -18.82
N CYS A 345 -2.57 4.17 -18.78
CA CYS A 345 -3.37 4.37 -17.57
C CYS A 345 -2.68 5.17 -16.45
N VAL A 346 -1.81 6.13 -16.79
CA VAL A 346 -1.39 7.15 -15.81
C VAL A 346 -2.63 7.83 -15.22
N PRO A 347 -2.71 7.99 -13.87
CA PRO A 347 -3.88 8.57 -13.21
C PRO A 347 -4.28 9.91 -13.85
N PRO A 348 -5.56 10.09 -14.24
CA PRO A 348 -6.00 11.29 -14.97
C PRO A 348 -6.15 12.53 -14.07
N GLU A 349 -6.16 13.69 -14.73
CA GLU A 349 -6.40 15.00 -14.13
C GLU A 349 -7.86 15.18 -13.69
N ASP A 350 -8.79 14.58 -14.43
CA ASP A 350 -10.23 14.54 -14.14
C ASP A 350 -10.64 13.09 -13.89
N ILE A 351 -11.32 12.84 -12.77
CA ILE A 351 -11.76 11.51 -12.33
C ILE A 351 -12.75 10.81 -13.29
N LYS A 352 -13.27 11.50 -14.29
CA LYS A 352 -14.13 10.93 -15.34
C LYS A 352 -13.34 10.43 -16.56
N MET A 353 -12.08 10.82 -16.68
CA MET A 353 -11.22 10.40 -17.77
C MET A 353 -10.69 8.99 -17.54
N ILE A 354 -10.33 8.29 -18.59
CA ILE A 354 -9.76 6.95 -18.55
C ILE A 354 -8.29 7.00 -18.09
N HIS A 355 -7.52 7.92 -18.65
CA HIS A 355 -6.10 8.14 -18.34
C HIS A 355 -5.72 9.60 -18.59
N SER A 356 -4.57 10.01 -18.05
CA SER A 356 -4.05 11.36 -18.21
C SER A 356 -3.85 11.74 -19.68
N GLN A 357 -4.22 12.97 -20.02
CA GLN A 357 -3.91 13.60 -21.31
C GLN A 357 -2.79 14.65 -21.17
N ASP A 358 -2.36 14.98 -19.97
CA ASP A 358 -1.29 15.94 -19.72
C ASP A 358 0.08 15.35 -20.09
N ALA A 359 0.75 15.97 -21.07
CA ALA A 359 2.08 15.57 -21.53
C ALA A 359 3.15 15.62 -20.41
N LYS A 360 2.95 16.44 -19.37
CA LYS A 360 3.86 16.50 -18.22
C LYS A 360 3.78 15.27 -17.32
N ARG A 361 2.66 14.55 -17.35
CA ARG A 361 2.44 13.32 -16.58
C ARG A 361 2.80 12.06 -17.37
N LYS A 362 2.84 12.15 -18.70
CA LYS A 362 3.16 11.02 -19.58
C LYS A 362 4.67 10.96 -19.82
N THR A 363 5.25 9.82 -19.60
CA THR A 363 6.64 9.55 -19.96
C THR A 363 6.80 9.43 -21.46
N ASP A 364 7.90 9.94 -22.01
CA ASP A 364 8.22 9.85 -23.45
C ASP A 364 8.28 8.37 -23.89
N GLY A 365 7.57 8.05 -24.98
CA GLY A 365 7.51 6.69 -25.51
C GLY A 365 8.85 6.17 -26.02
N THR A 366 9.70 7.05 -26.57
CA THR A 366 11.06 6.70 -27.02
C THR A 366 11.94 6.32 -25.83
N LEU A 367 11.82 7.05 -24.71
CA LEU A 367 12.51 6.71 -23.47
C LEU A 367 12.10 5.31 -22.99
N ILE A 368 10.79 5.06 -22.88
CA ILE A 368 10.26 3.76 -22.45
C ILE A 368 10.75 2.63 -23.36
N ALA A 369 10.54 2.77 -24.67
CA ALA A 369 10.91 1.74 -25.63
C ALA A 369 12.41 1.47 -25.63
N THR A 370 13.25 2.51 -25.53
CA THR A 370 14.71 2.37 -25.50
C THR A 370 15.18 1.68 -24.21
N ALA A 371 14.60 2.01 -23.05
CA ALA A 371 14.92 1.34 -21.79
C ALA A 371 14.53 -0.15 -21.84
N TYR A 372 13.34 -0.49 -22.34
CA TYR A 372 12.92 -1.87 -22.53
C TYR A 372 13.83 -2.60 -23.55
N TYR A 373 14.20 -1.95 -24.64
CA TYR A 373 15.10 -2.53 -25.64
C TYR A 373 16.48 -2.87 -25.03
N TYR A 374 17.00 -1.99 -24.16
CA TYR A 374 18.20 -2.29 -23.36
C TYR A 374 18.00 -3.54 -22.49
N ARG A 375 16.94 -3.59 -21.69
CA ARG A 375 16.66 -4.71 -20.77
C ARG A 375 16.49 -6.03 -21.53
N LEU A 376 15.84 -5.99 -22.69
CA LEU A 376 15.65 -7.16 -23.55
C LEU A 376 16.95 -7.67 -24.14
N ASN A 377 17.86 -6.80 -24.56
CA ASN A 377 19.20 -7.20 -25.01
C ASN A 377 19.99 -7.84 -23.87
N LYS A 378 19.93 -7.30 -22.65
CA LYS A 378 20.57 -7.92 -21.48
C LYS A 378 19.98 -9.31 -21.16
N LEU A 379 18.67 -9.46 -21.29
CA LEU A 379 18.00 -10.74 -21.07
C LEU A 379 18.39 -11.76 -22.17
N MET A 380 18.43 -11.35 -23.41
CA MET A 380 18.87 -12.20 -24.52
C MET A 380 20.34 -12.56 -24.44
N GLN A 381 21.20 -11.68 -23.93
CA GLN A 381 22.60 -12.03 -23.58
C GLN A 381 22.64 -13.19 -22.58
N ARG A 382 21.86 -13.12 -21.49
CA ARG A 382 21.74 -14.20 -20.49
C ARG A 382 21.27 -15.51 -21.13
N PHE A 383 20.22 -15.46 -21.94
CA PHE A 383 19.66 -16.63 -22.61
C PHE A 383 20.63 -17.24 -23.64
N ALA A 384 21.41 -16.42 -24.33
CA ALA A 384 22.46 -16.90 -25.25
C ALA A 384 23.57 -17.60 -24.51
N LEU A 385 24.08 -17.06 -23.39
CA LEU A 385 25.09 -17.68 -22.55
C LEU A 385 24.62 -19.04 -22.01
N MET A 386 23.36 -19.16 -21.57
CA MET A 386 22.80 -20.45 -21.11
C MET A 386 22.81 -21.52 -22.19
N GLN A 387 22.74 -21.13 -23.47
CA GLN A 387 22.72 -22.04 -24.61
C GLN A 387 24.12 -22.24 -25.23
N GLY A 388 25.16 -21.58 -24.70
CA GLY A 388 26.52 -21.61 -25.28
C GLY A 388 26.63 -20.88 -26.62
N LEU A 389 25.72 -19.91 -26.89
CA LEU A 389 25.72 -19.10 -28.10
C LEU A 389 26.56 -17.84 -27.89
N ASP A 390 27.90 -18.01 -27.76
CA ASP A 390 28.82 -16.94 -27.38
C ASP A 390 28.84 -15.77 -28.35
N ALA A 391 28.66 -16.00 -29.64
CA ALA A 391 28.61 -14.93 -30.65
C ALA A 391 27.36 -14.05 -30.43
N ASP A 392 26.19 -14.66 -30.26
CA ASP A 392 24.94 -13.94 -29.97
C ASP A 392 25.03 -13.19 -28.64
N ALA A 393 25.61 -13.81 -27.62
CA ALA A 393 25.81 -13.19 -26.32
C ALA A 393 26.61 -11.90 -26.41
N LYS A 394 27.71 -11.94 -27.18
CA LYS A 394 28.56 -10.76 -27.45
C LYS A 394 27.83 -9.68 -28.25
N ASP A 395 27.04 -10.07 -29.26
CA ASP A 395 26.29 -9.13 -30.08
C ASP A 395 25.21 -8.42 -29.24
N PHE A 396 24.48 -9.14 -28.39
CA PHE A 396 23.49 -8.56 -27.48
C PHE A 396 24.13 -7.68 -26.40
N GLU A 397 25.28 -8.04 -25.87
CA GLU A 397 26.06 -7.21 -24.96
C GLU A 397 26.46 -5.89 -25.59
N GLN A 398 27.04 -5.95 -26.79
CA GLN A 398 27.46 -4.76 -27.53
C GLN A 398 26.29 -3.84 -27.87
N GLU A 399 25.15 -4.44 -28.25
CA GLU A 399 23.93 -3.67 -28.51
C GLU A 399 23.40 -2.99 -27.25
N ALA A 400 23.34 -3.72 -26.12
CA ALA A 400 22.94 -3.16 -24.83
C ALA A 400 23.84 -1.97 -24.44
N ASP A 401 25.14 -2.08 -24.57
CA ASP A 401 26.08 -1.01 -24.27
C ASP A 401 25.88 0.22 -25.17
N ASN A 402 25.63 0.00 -26.46
CA ASN A 402 25.32 1.08 -27.40
C ASN A 402 24.02 1.80 -27.05
N VAL A 403 22.98 1.03 -26.73
CA VAL A 403 21.67 1.56 -26.31
C VAL A 403 21.81 2.34 -25.01
N LYS A 404 22.53 1.83 -24.02
CA LYS A 404 22.77 2.51 -22.73
C LYS A 404 23.44 3.85 -22.91
N LYS A 405 24.48 3.92 -23.76
CA LYS A 405 25.17 5.18 -24.09
C LYS A 405 24.24 6.17 -24.77
N ALA A 406 23.50 5.73 -25.79
CA ALA A 406 22.55 6.55 -26.52
C ALA A 406 21.43 7.08 -25.59
N PHE A 407 20.90 6.21 -24.74
CA PHE A 407 19.86 6.55 -23.76
C PHE A 407 20.31 7.65 -22.80
N ASN A 408 21.47 7.48 -22.17
CA ASN A 408 22.02 8.49 -21.25
C ASN A 408 22.33 9.80 -21.99
N SER A 409 22.84 9.74 -23.21
CA SER A 409 23.09 10.94 -24.02
C SER A 409 21.81 11.69 -24.39
N ALA A 410 20.73 10.98 -24.65
CA ALA A 410 19.47 11.58 -25.12
C ALA A 410 18.57 12.08 -23.98
N PHE A 411 18.53 11.36 -22.84
CA PHE A 411 17.50 11.57 -21.83
C PHE A 411 18.02 12.01 -20.47
N LEU A 412 19.30 11.85 -20.15
CA LEU A 412 19.87 12.28 -18.88
C LEU A 412 20.15 13.79 -18.90
N HIS A 413 19.51 14.49 -17.98
CA HIS A 413 19.76 15.88 -17.67
C HIS A 413 20.61 15.99 -16.41
N ILE A 414 21.81 16.61 -16.52
CA ILE A 414 22.69 16.86 -15.39
C ILE A 414 22.90 18.36 -15.27
N ASN A 415 22.52 18.94 -14.13
CA ASN A 415 22.75 20.33 -13.84
C ASN A 415 23.49 20.43 -12.48
N LYS A 416 24.83 20.31 -12.53
CA LYS A 416 25.68 20.44 -11.36
C LYS A 416 25.86 21.92 -11.00
N GLY A 417 25.45 22.33 -9.82
CA GLY A 417 25.88 23.59 -9.24
C GLY A 417 24.86 24.71 -9.17
N THR A 418 23.58 24.47 -9.28
CA THR A 418 22.52 25.47 -9.11
C THR A 418 21.68 25.30 -7.84
N ALA A 419 21.87 24.25 -7.07
CA ALA A 419 21.17 24.04 -5.81
C ALA A 419 22.06 24.42 -4.63
N GLU A 420 21.73 25.51 -3.94
CA GLU A 420 22.06 25.62 -2.53
C GLU A 420 21.38 24.49 -1.78
N VAL A 421 22.19 23.58 -1.26
CA VAL A 421 21.75 22.34 -0.64
C VAL A 421 21.16 22.64 0.73
N THR A 422 19.84 22.77 0.81
CA THR A 422 19.17 22.94 2.10
C THR A 422 18.33 21.74 2.52
N ASP A 423 17.86 20.92 1.57
CA ASP A 423 17.13 19.68 1.89
C ASP A 423 17.18 18.70 0.69
N HIS A 424 18.10 17.76 0.72
CA HIS A 424 18.33 16.79 -0.36
C HIS A 424 17.14 15.88 -0.67
N LEU A 425 16.25 15.66 0.29
CA LEU A 425 15.09 14.79 0.10
C LEU A 425 13.94 15.46 -0.61
N LEU A 426 13.76 16.77 -0.40
CA LEU A 426 12.62 17.53 -0.87
C LEU A 426 12.92 18.42 -2.07
N TYR A 427 14.19 18.81 -2.22
CA TYR A 427 14.68 19.72 -3.27
C TYR A 427 15.97 19.17 -3.88
N PRO A 428 15.87 18.03 -4.59
CA PRO A 428 17.02 17.45 -5.24
C PRO A 428 17.54 18.40 -6.32
N ASP A 429 18.81 18.24 -6.65
CA ASP A 429 19.41 18.91 -7.78
C ASP A 429 18.65 18.57 -9.07
N SER A 430 18.83 19.35 -10.12
CA SER A 430 18.13 19.19 -11.39
C SER A 430 18.70 18.06 -12.26
N THR A 431 19.10 16.95 -11.67
CA THR A 431 19.58 15.74 -12.34
C THR A 431 18.46 14.70 -12.42
N PHE A 432 17.97 14.42 -13.64
CA PHE A 432 16.84 13.54 -13.89
C PHE A 432 16.83 13.00 -15.32
N TYR A 433 15.94 12.05 -15.61
CA TYR A 433 15.70 11.54 -16.95
C TYR A 433 14.43 12.08 -17.59
N GLY A 434 14.50 12.36 -18.90
CA GLY A 434 13.38 12.76 -19.74
C GLY A 434 12.62 13.96 -19.20
N ASN A 435 11.32 13.82 -18.99
CA ASN A 435 10.45 14.85 -18.41
C ASN A 435 10.27 14.74 -16.88
N ASN A 436 11.17 14.04 -16.21
CA ASN A 436 11.19 13.89 -14.75
C ASN A 436 9.95 13.22 -14.12
N THR A 437 9.24 12.37 -14.85
CA THR A 437 8.19 11.54 -14.27
C THR A 437 8.80 10.40 -13.43
N VAL A 438 8.00 9.79 -12.55
CA VAL A 438 8.44 8.61 -11.80
C VAL A 438 8.93 7.53 -12.76
N THR A 439 8.15 7.19 -13.79
CA THR A 439 8.51 6.16 -14.77
C THR A 439 9.79 6.49 -15.54
N ALA A 440 10.00 7.76 -15.94
CA ALA A 440 11.20 8.17 -16.67
C ALA A 440 12.49 7.99 -15.86
N ASN A 441 12.42 8.22 -14.55
CA ASN A 441 13.55 8.05 -13.65
C ASN A 441 13.70 6.58 -13.18
N LEU A 442 12.58 5.88 -12.99
CA LEU A 442 12.55 4.54 -12.43
C LEU A 442 13.10 3.49 -13.40
N LEU A 443 12.78 3.57 -14.70
CA LEU A 443 13.23 2.57 -15.67
C LEU A 443 14.77 2.48 -15.77
N PRO A 444 15.53 3.57 -15.96
CA PRO A 444 16.99 3.48 -16.00
C PRO A 444 17.59 3.04 -14.65
N TYR A 445 16.95 3.38 -13.53
CA TYR A 445 17.33 2.89 -12.21
C TYR A 445 17.16 1.37 -12.09
N ALA A 446 15.95 0.87 -12.36
CA ALA A 446 15.59 -0.54 -12.23
C ALA A 446 16.36 -1.44 -13.22
N PHE A 447 16.72 -0.93 -14.39
CA PHE A 447 17.43 -1.69 -15.42
C PHE A 447 18.96 -1.59 -15.32
N GLY A 448 19.50 -0.87 -14.33
CA GLY A 448 20.94 -0.75 -14.14
C GLY A 448 21.63 0.09 -15.21
N MET A 449 20.95 1.10 -15.75
CA MET A 449 21.50 1.95 -16.79
C MET A 449 22.27 3.17 -16.26
N ILE A 450 22.34 3.35 -14.94
CA ILE A 450 23.00 4.46 -14.26
C ILE A 450 24.32 3.97 -13.64
N ASP A 451 25.45 4.43 -14.16
CA ASP A 451 26.78 4.06 -13.66
C ASP A 451 27.32 5.05 -12.61
N ASP A 452 26.97 6.33 -12.71
CA ASP A 452 27.45 7.37 -11.83
C ASP A 452 26.61 7.39 -10.53
N ASN A 453 27.27 7.28 -9.39
CA ASN A 453 26.61 7.27 -8.08
C ASN A 453 25.89 8.60 -7.76
N TYR A 454 26.47 9.76 -8.15
CA TYR A 454 25.82 11.05 -7.98
C TYR A 454 24.50 11.11 -8.77
N VAL A 455 24.52 10.68 -10.04
CA VAL A 455 23.32 10.62 -10.86
C VAL A 455 22.29 9.67 -10.25
N ARG A 456 22.73 8.52 -9.76
CA ARG A 456 21.85 7.55 -9.10
C ARG A 456 21.16 8.14 -7.88
N ASP A 457 21.91 8.79 -7.00
CA ASP A 457 21.38 9.43 -5.78
C ASP A 457 20.38 10.55 -6.10
N GLU A 458 20.69 11.40 -7.10
CA GLU A 458 19.80 12.48 -7.50
C GLU A 458 18.53 11.97 -8.19
N VAL A 459 18.62 10.93 -8.99
CA VAL A 459 17.45 10.26 -9.60
C VAL A 459 16.56 9.64 -8.54
N GLN A 460 17.12 8.98 -7.54
CA GLN A 460 16.36 8.48 -6.38
C GLN A 460 15.62 9.60 -5.66
N LYS A 461 16.31 10.70 -5.36
CA LYS A 461 15.71 11.89 -4.73
C LYS A 461 14.56 12.46 -5.56
N ASN A 462 14.70 12.49 -6.89
CA ASN A 462 13.64 12.93 -7.80
C ASN A 462 12.42 12.01 -7.79
N ILE A 463 12.63 10.69 -7.77
CA ILE A 463 11.53 9.71 -7.63
C ILE A 463 10.79 9.95 -6.31
N ILE A 464 11.52 10.04 -5.20
CA ILE A 464 10.96 10.26 -3.86
C ILE A 464 10.21 11.59 -3.79
N LYS A 465 10.82 12.68 -4.32
CA LYS A 465 10.20 14.00 -4.38
C LYS A 465 8.89 13.96 -5.18
N ASN A 466 8.90 13.34 -6.36
CA ASN A 466 7.73 13.21 -7.21
C ASN A 466 6.60 12.49 -6.46
N ILE A 467 6.89 11.39 -5.82
CA ILE A 467 5.88 10.63 -5.08
C ILE A 467 5.39 11.40 -3.84
N ILE A 468 6.29 11.82 -2.96
CA ILE A 468 5.93 12.33 -1.64
C ILE A 468 5.46 13.79 -1.70
N THR A 469 6.18 14.64 -2.44
CA THR A 469 5.92 16.08 -2.46
C THR A 469 4.93 16.47 -3.54
N ASP A 470 5.22 16.10 -4.79
CA ASP A 470 4.46 16.56 -5.94
C ASP A 470 3.11 15.84 -6.03
N ASN A 471 3.08 14.53 -5.78
CA ASN A 471 1.87 13.70 -5.78
C ASN A 471 1.36 13.33 -4.36
N LYS A 472 1.91 13.92 -3.30
CA LYS A 472 1.39 13.81 -1.91
C LYS A 472 1.24 12.37 -1.41
N GLY A 473 2.18 11.49 -1.74
CA GLY A 473 2.17 10.08 -1.36
C GLY A 473 1.19 9.24 -2.18
N HIS A 474 0.97 9.60 -3.45
CA HIS A 474 0.12 8.86 -4.36
C HIS A 474 0.86 8.36 -5.60
N ILE A 475 0.33 7.31 -6.22
CA ILE A 475 0.82 6.75 -7.48
C ILE A 475 0.63 7.79 -8.59
N SER A 476 1.68 8.00 -9.41
CA SER A 476 1.67 8.94 -10.54
C SER A 476 2.08 8.31 -11.86
N CYS A 477 2.29 7.00 -11.90
CA CYS A 477 2.65 6.24 -13.08
C CYS A 477 1.51 5.33 -13.54
N GLY A 478 1.61 4.87 -14.77
CA GLY A 478 0.70 3.92 -15.39
C GLY A 478 1.25 2.49 -15.35
N VAL A 479 0.80 1.66 -16.30
CA VAL A 479 1.11 0.22 -16.40
C VAL A 479 2.61 -0.06 -16.46
N ILE A 480 3.38 0.75 -17.19
CA ILE A 480 4.83 0.54 -17.32
C ILE A 480 5.52 0.85 -15.98
N GLY A 481 5.20 1.97 -15.36
CA GLY A 481 5.82 2.37 -14.11
C GLY A 481 5.51 1.43 -12.96
N VAL A 482 4.25 0.99 -12.80
CA VAL A 482 3.87 0.09 -11.70
C VAL A 482 4.47 -1.32 -11.81
N GLN A 483 5.00 -1.70 -12.97
CA GLN A 483 5.70 -2.97 -13.13
C GLN A 483 7.07 -3.02 -12.45
N TRP A 484 7.62 -1.88 -12.05
CA TRP A 484 8.95 -1.74 -11.47
C TRP A 484 8.96 -0.90 -10.18
N LEU A 485 7.80 -0.36 -9.79
CA LEU A 485 7.70 0.65 -8.75
C LEU A 485 8.02 0.13 -7.36
N MET A 486 7.41 -0.98 -6.98
CA MET A 486 7.49 -1.49 -5.60
C MET A 486 8.88 -2.03 -5.30
N HIS A 487 9.43 -2.84 -6.21
CA HIS A 487 10.81 -3.33 -6.11
C HIS A 487 11.82 -2.17 -6.19
N GLY A 488 11.63 -1.24 -7.14
CA GLY A 488 12.53 -0.11 -7.28
C GLY A 488 12.62 0.74 -6.02
N LEU A 489 11.50 1.00 -5.36
CA LEU A 489 11.47 1.72 -4.08
C LEU A 489 12.15 0.92 -2.96
N THR A 490 11.92 -0.38 -2.89
CA THR A 490 12.58 -1.24 -1.89
C THR A 490 14.09 -1.30 -2.11
N ASP A 491 14.54 -1.40 -3.37
CA ASP A 491 15.98 -1.39 -3.72
C ASP A 491 16.65 -0.05 -3.41
N MET A 492 15.89 1.04 -3.42
CA MET A 492 16.35 2.36 -2.94
C MET A 492 16.42 2.45 -1.40
N GLY A 493 16.07 1.38 -0.67
CA GLY A 493 15.91 1.41 0.79
C GLY A 493 14.67 2.17 1.25
N ARG A 494 13.65 2.28 0.38
CA ARG A 494 12.41 3.03 0.63
C ARG A 494 11.18 2.11 0.62
N GLY A 495 11.28 0.95 1.27
CA GLY A 495 10.17 0.04 1.51
C GLY A 495 8.99 0.73 2.22
N ASP A 496 9.26 1.74 3.03
CA ASP A 496 8.24 2.59 3.67
C ASP A 496 7.38 3.36 2.65
N ILE A 497 7.97 3.84 1.56
CA ILE A 497 7.22 4.51 0.48
C ILE A 497 6.44 3.47 -0.34
N ALA A 498 7.04 2.33 -0.64
CA ALA A 498 6.33 1.22 -1.31
C ALA A 498 5.10 0.81 -0.49
N TRP A 499 5.25 0.62 0.82
CA TRP A 499 4.14 0.35 1.73
C TRP A 499 3.06 1.44 1.70
N LEU A 500 3.47 2.71 1.78
CA LEU A 500 2.55 3.84 1.70
C LEU A 500 1.71 3.78 0.42
N LEU A 501 2.33 3.55 -0.74
CA LEU A 501 1.63 3.50 -2.03
C LEU A 501 0.67 2.32 -2.11
N ALA A 502 1.04 1.15 -1.60
CA ALA A 502 0.19 -0.02 -1.59
C ALA A 502 -1.08 0.20 -0.75
N THR A 503 -0.91 0.70 0.49
CA THR A 503 -1.98 0.74 1.50
C THR A 503 -2.73 2.06 1.62
N ASN A 504 -2.33 3.10 0.87
CA ASN A 504 -3.01 4.40 0.87
C ASN A 504 -4.48 4.23 0.46
N LYS A 505 -5.41 4.63 1.33
CA LYS A 505 -6.87 4.53 1.09
C LYS A 505 -7.45 5.66 0.24
N LYS A 506 -6.61 6.58 -0.23
CA LYS A 506 -7.01 7.70 -1.09
C LYS A 506 -6.57 7.48 -2.52
N TYR A 507 -7.33 8.04 -3.46
CA TYR A 507 -7.04 8.01 -4.89
C TYR A 507 -5.74 8.73 -5.24
N PRO A 508 -4.93 8.17 -6.16
CA PRO A 508 -4.97 6.84 -6.73
C PRO A 508 -4.11 5.83 -5.93
N SER A 509 -4.63 4.62 -5.70
CA SER A 509 -3.91 3.51 -5.05
C SER A 509 -4.73 2.21 -5.08
N TRP A 510 -4.10 1.07 -4.80
CA TRP A 510 -4.81 -0.20 -4.58
C TRP A 510 -5.65 -0.17 -3.30
N GLY A 511 -5.18 0.51 -2.24
CA GLY A 511 -5.94 0.70 -1.01
C GLY A 511 -7.23 1.51 -1.23
N TYR A 512 -7.23 2.47 -2.15
CA TYR A 512 -8.44 3.17 -2.57
C TYR A 512 -9.47 2.23 -3.21
N MET A 513 -9.04 1.33 -4.12
CA MET A 513 -9.93 0.33 -4.72
C MET A 513 -10.57 -0.53 -3.62
N ALA A 514 -9.76 -1.02 -2.68
CA ALA A 514 -10.23 -1.82 -1.54
C ALA A 514 -11.21 -1.07 -0.64
N GLU A 515 -10.96 0.20 -0.34
CA GLU A 515 -11.84 1.07 0.45
C GLU A 515 -13.19 1.33 -0.25
N LYS A 516 -13.18 1.41 -1.58
CA LYS A 516 -14.39 1.55 -2.41
C LYS A 516 -15.16 0.24 -2.62
N GLY A 517 -14.75 -0.84 -1.96
CA GLY A 517 -15.46 -2.11 -1.99
C GLY A 517 -15.10 -3.02 -3.16
N ALA A 518 -13.96 -2.77 -3.83
CA ALA A 518 -13.42 -3.70 -4.82
C ALA A 518 -13.16 -5.07 -4.19
N THR A 519 -13.50 -6.12 -4.93
CA THR A 519 -13.20 -7.53 -4.59
C THR A 519 -12.28 -8.19 -5.62
N THR A 520 -11.87 -7.40 -6.62
CA THR A 520 -10.87 -7.69 -7.65
C THR A 520 -10.09 -6.41 -7.93
N ILE A 521 -8.96 -6.47 -8.62
CA ILE A 521 -8.24 -5.29 -9.08
C ILE A 521 -8.98 -4.68 -10.27
N TRP A 522 -9.13 -3.36 -10.27
CA TRP A 522 -9.76 -2.62 -11.36
C TRP A 522 -8.78 -2.35 -12.50
N GLU A 523 -9.32 -2.16 -13.70
CA GLU A 523 -8.56 -1.74 -14.87
C GLU A 523 -7.99 -0.32 -14.73
N LEU A 524 -8.73 0.57 -14.09
CA LEU A 524 -8.39 1.98 -13.93
C LEU A 524 -8.26 2.34 -12.45
N TRP A 525 -7.34 3.25 -12.14
CA TRP A 525 -7.19 3.79 -10.77
C TRP A 525 -8.48 4.38 -10.22
N ASN A 526 -9.30 4.98 -11.10
CA ASN A 526 -10.60 5.60 -10.82
C ASN A 526 -11.78 4.76 -11.36
N GLY A 527 -11.73 3.44 -11.25
CA GLY A 527 -12.75 2.53 -11.79
C GLY A 527 -14.18 2.75 -11.26
N ASP A 528 -14.33 3.47 -10.15
CA ASP A 528 -15.63 3.88 -9.61
C ASP A 528 -16.23 5.12 -10.31
N THR A 529 -15.42 5.94 -10.99
CA THR A 529 -15.84 7.23 -11.57
C THR A 529 -15.55 7.38 -13.06
N ALA A 530 -14.63 6.57 -13.61
CA ALA A 530 -14.20 6.67 -15.00
C ALA A 530 -15.31 6.35 -16.01
N SER A 531 -15.14 6.85 -17.24
CA SER A 531 -15.98 6.49 -18.37
C SER A 531 -16.09 4.96 -18.54
N PRO A 532 -17.28 4.43 -18.82
CA PRO A 532 -17.50 2.98 -18.93
C PRO A 532 -16.88 2.34 -20.18
N LYS A 533 -16.43 3.11 -21.17
CA LYS A 533 -15.89 2.56 -22.44
C LYS A 533 -14.71 1.61 -22.24
N MET A 534 -13.85 1.90 -21.27
CA MET A 534 -12.73 1.08 -20.86
C MET A 534 -12.66 1.11 -19.34
N ASN A 535 -13.46 0.27 -18.70
CA ASN A 535 -13.57 0.29 -17.24
C ASN A 535 -14.10 -1.04 -16.72
N SER A 536 -13.22 -2.02 -16.66
CA SER A 536 -13.51 -3.31 -16.02
C SER A 536 -13.28 -3.24 -14.52
N GLY A 537 -14.20 -3.80 -13.75
CA GLY A 537 -14.02 -4.01 -12.31
C GLY A 537 -13.15 -5.23 -11.97
N ASN A 538 -12.71 -6.01 -12.99
CA ASN A 538 -11.92 -7.22 -12.83
C ASN A 538 -10.87 -7.30 -13.93
N HIS A 539 -9.64 -6.83 -13.63
CA HIS A 539 -8.56 -6.72 -14.60
C HIS A 539 -7.21 -7.02 -13.92
N VAL A 540 -6.19 -7.33 -14.71
CA VAL A 540 -4.86 -7.71 -14.16
C VAL A 540 -3.78 -6.69 -14.44
N MET A 541 -4.02 -5.74 -15.34
CA MET A 541 -3.03 -4.79 -15.85
C MET A 541 -2.36 -3.95 -14.75
N LEU A 542 -3.13 -3.48 -13.76
CA LEU A 542 -2.62 -2.68 -12.64
C LEU A 542 -2.08 -3.51 -11.47
N LEU A 543 -1.91 -4.83 -11.62
CA LEU A 543 -1.16 -5.62 -10.63
C LEU A 543 0.30 -5.19 -10.58
N GLY A 544 0.90 -4.89 -11.75
CA GLY A 544 2.29 -4.48 -11.83
C GLY A 544 3.23 -5.48 -11.16
N ASP A 545 4.11 -4.98 -10.29
CA ASP A 545 5.01 -5.80 -9.47
C ASP A 545 4.52 -5.98 -8.02
N LEU A 546 3.29 -5.57 -7.70
CA LEU A 546 2.74 -5.59 -6.34
C LEU A 546 2.82 -6.97 -5.67
N ILE A 547 2.42 -8.01 -6.37
CA ILE A 547 2.37 -9.36 -5.79
C ILE A 547 3.77 -9.95 -5.66
N SER A 548 4.63 -9.80 -6.66
CA SER A 548 6.03 -10.23 -6.54
C SER A 548 6.74 -9.48 -5.41
N TRP A 549 6.50 -8.18 -5.22
CA TRP A 549 7.00 -7.41 -4.10
C TRP A 549 6.54 -7.96 -2.73
N ILE A 550 5.28 -8.38 -2.61
CA ILE A 550 4.78 -9.00 -1.37
C ILE A 550 5.59 -10.25 -1.00
N TYR A 551 5.87 -11.11 -1.98
CA TYR A 551 6.63 -12.34 -1.73
C TYR A 551 8.14 -12.10 -1.65
N GLU A 552 8.69 -11.35 -2.61
CA GLU A 552 10.14 -11.18 -2.76
C GLU A 552 10.72 -10.19 -1.76
N ASP A 553 9.98 -9.13 -1.39
CA ASP A 553 10.49 -8.10 -0.49
C ASP A 553 9.87 -8.14 0.90
N LEU A 554 8.54 -8.22 1.05
CA LEU A 554 7.94 -8.30 2.39
C LEU A 554 8.17 -9.68 3.03
N GLY A 555 7.92 -10.75 2.28
CA GLY A 555 8.19 -12.13 2.69
C GLY A 555 9.65 -12.51 2.56
N GLY A 556 10.36 -11.87 1.64
CA GLY A 556 11.77 -12.10 1.35
C GLY A 556 12.06 -13.33 0.51
N ILE A 557 11.07 -14.03 -0.04
CA ILE A 557 11.24 -15.27 -0.80
C ILE A 557 11.63 -14.94 -2.25
N LYS A 558 12.90 -15.06 -2.59
CA LYS A 558 13.44 -14.77 -3.93
C LYS A 558 14.10 -16.02 -4.53
N ALA A 559 13.94 -16.19 -5.84
CA ALA A 559 14.76 -17.16 -6.59
C ALA A 559 16.19 -16.65 -6.70
N ASP A 560 17.15 -17.56 -6.62
CA ASP A 560 18.53 -17.27 -6.99
C ASP A 560 18.66 -17.35 -8.52
N GLU A 561 18.98 -16.24 -9.17
CA GLU A 561 19.12 -16.19 -10.63
C GLU A 561 20.28 -17.05 -11.16
N ALA A 562 21.29 -17.36 -10.33
CA ALA A 562 22.39 -18.23 -10.68
C ALA A 562 22.00 -19.71 -10.56
N ILE A 563 21.04 -20.04 -9.68
CA ILE A 563 20.53 -21.38 -9.42
C ILE A 563 19.00 -21.34 -9.39
N PRO A 564 18.35 -21.13 -10.55
CA PRO A 564 16.93 -20.84 -10.63
C PRO A 564 16.04 -22.01 -10.21
N GLY A 565 14.72 -21.77 -10.09
CA GLY A 565 13.72 -22.76 -9.72
C GLY A 565 13.71 -23.12 -8.23
N TYR A 566 14.26 -22.27 -7.37
CA TYR A 566 14.35 -22.46 -5.91
C TYR A 566 15.16 -23.69 -5.46
N LYS A 567 16.10 -24.13 -6.28
CA LYS A 567 17.10 -25.10 -5.83
C LYS A 567 18.00 -24.48 -4.75
N HIS A 568 18.36 -23.22 -4.93
CA HIS A 568 18.86 -22.32 -3.89
C HIS A 568 17.90 -21.18 -3.70
N ILE A 569 17.59 -20.84 -2.46
CA ILE A 569 16.58 -19.88 -2.08
C ILE A 569 17.28 -18.66 -1.46
N ILE A 570 16.92 -17.46 -1.89
CA ILE A 570 17.33 -16.24 -1.22
C ILE A 570 16.17 -15.81 -0.29
N LEU A 571 16.48 -15.68 1.00
CA LEU A 571 15.54 -15.14 1.98
C LEU A 571 16.05 -13.78 2.46
N LYS A 572 15.41 -12.71 1.97
CA LYS A 572 15.79 -11.31 2.25
C LYS A 572 14.56 -10.44 2.48
N PRO A 573 13.85 -10.62 3.61
CA PRO A 573 12.73 -9.75 3.95
C PRO A 573 13.17 -8.31 4.23
N ASP A 574 12.35 -7.35 3.84
CA ASP A 574 12.51 -5.95 4.25
C ASP A 574 11.88 -5.74 5.64
N PHE A 575 12.68 -5.87 6.68
CA PHE A 575 12.25 -5.62 8.06
C PHE A 575 12.16 -4.13 8.43
N SER A 576 12.54 -3.22 7.53
CA SER A 576 12.65 -1.78 7.81
C SER A 576 11.32 -1.04 7.86
N VAL A 577 10.25 -1.60 7.33
CA VAL A 577 8.94 -0.95 7.26
C VAL A 577 8.27 -0.94 8.63
N ASP A 578 8.26 0.20 9.29
CA ASP A 578 7.77 0.39 10.67
C ASP A 578 6.27 0.16 10.84
N GLU A 579 5.48 0.27 9.78
CA GLU A 579 4.04 0.07 9.79
C GLU A 579 3.61 -1.39 9.95
N ILE A 580 4.52 -2.33 9.66
CA ILE A 580 4.21 -3.76 9.63
C ILE A 580 4.75 -4.42 10.89
N ASP A 581 3.92 -5.13 11.59
CA ASP A 581 4.31 -5.91 12.77
C ASP A 581 4.36 -7.42 12.50
N ASP A 582 3.67 -7.91 11.45
CA ASP A 582 3.57 -9.34 11.10
C ASP A 582 3.46 -9.53 9.58
N ILE A 583 4.27 -10.42 9.04
CA ILE A 583 4.16 -10.95 7.68
C ILE A 583 4.24 -12.48 7.73
N ASN A 584 3.32 -13.13 7.05
CA ASN A 584 3.29 -14.57 6.88
C ASN A 584 3.13 -14.88 5.39
N THR A 585 4.21 -15.37 4.76
CA THR A 585 4.21 -15.81 3.37
C THR A 585 4.58 -17.27 3.28
N SER A 586 3.92 -17.99 2.37
CA SER A 586 4.36 -19.31 1.96
C SER A 586 4.25 -19.48 0.44
N TYR A 587 5.17 -20.23 -0.13
CA TYR A 587 5.20 -20.56 -1.55
C TYR A 587 5.59 -22.03 -1.75
N LYS A 588 4.76 -22.78 -2.45
CA LYS A 588 5.04 -24.16 -2.81
C LYS A 588 5.82 -24.20 -4.12
N SER A 589 7.14 -24.26 -4.02
CA SER A 589 8.02 -24.45 -5.17
C SER A 589 7.94 -25.89 -5.71
N ILE A 590 8.63 -26.15 -6.81
CA ILE A 590 8.76 -27.52 -7.37
C ILE A 590 9.45 -28.49 -6.40
N TYR A 591 10.16 -28.01 -5.39
CA TYR A 591 10.81 -28.81 -4.34
C TYR A 591 9.95 -28.96 -3.08
N GLY A 592 8.91 -28.16 -2.90
CA GLY A 592 8.05 -28.18 -1.74
C GLY A 592 7.81 -26.77 -1.15
N MET A 593 7.28 -26.77 0.06
CA MET A 593 6.88 -25.54 0.73
C MET A 593 8.09 -24.73 1.20
N ILE A 594 8.11 -23.45 0.86
CA ILE A 594 8.98 -22.42 1.43
C ILE A 594 8.10 -21.54 2.29
N THR A 595 8.47 -21.35 3.55
CA THR A 595 7.75 -20.46 4.47
C THR A 595 8.70 -19.39 4.99
N SER A 596 8.24 -18.14 4.99
CA SER A 596 8.88 -17.02 5.67
C SER A 596 7.81 -16.28 6.46
N ARG A 597 7.87 -16.40 7.78
CA ARG A 597 6.97 -15.72 8.72
C ARG A 597 7.78 -14.93 9.71
N TRP A 598 7.52 -13.66 9.82
CA TRP A 598 8.22 -12.85 10.81
C TRP A 598 7.25 -11.92 11.56
N THR A 599 7.59 -11.64 12.81
CA THR A 599 6.90 -10.68 13.66
C THR A 599 7.90 -9.72 14.29
N LYS A 600 7.51 -8.45 14.40
CA LYS A 600 8.29 -7.42 15.07
C LYS A 600 7.53 -6.90 16.29
N ALA A 601 8.21 -6.87 17.43
CA ALA A 601 7.68 -6.25 18.64
C ALA A 601 8.83 -5.69 19.47
N GLN A 602 8.75 -4.42 19.84
CA GLN A 602 9.67 -3.77 20.78
C GLN A 602 11.16 -3.91 20.39
N GLY A 603 11.47 -3.67 19.12
CA GLY A 603 12.82 -3.81 18.58
C GLY A 603 13.34 -5.24 18.47
N LYS A 604 12.48 -6.24 18.66
CA LYS A 604 12.80 -7.65 18.48
C LYS A 604 12.11 -8.21 17.26
N LEU A 605 12.81 -9.10 16.56
CA LEU A 605 12.32 -9.88 15.44
C LEU A 605 12.24 -11.33 15.85
N ALA A 606 11.11 -11.99 15.60
CA ALA A 606 10.99 -13.44 15.54
C ALA A 606 10.75 -13.82 14.09
N TRP A 607 11.60 -14.67 13.51
CA TRP A 607 11.54 -15.07 12.11
C TRP A 607 11.53 -16.59 11.99
N HIS A 608 10.43 -17.14 11.50
CA HIS A 608 10.23 -18.55 11.24
C HIS A 608 10.45 -18.84 9.74
N VAL A 609 11.25 -19.84 9.44
CA VAL A 609 11.66 -20.22 8.08
C VAL A 609 11.50 -21.71 7.90
N GLU A 610 10.89 -22.13 6.79
CA GLU A 610 10.83 -23.51 6.34
C GLU A 610 11.48 -23.63 4.96
N ILE A 611 12.47 -24.52 4.83
CA ILE A 611 13.22 -24.81 3.60
C ILE A 611 12.94 -26.24 3.17
N PRO A 612 12.42 -26.46 1.94
CA PRO A 612 12.02 -27.79 1.49
C PRO A 612 13.22 -28.73 1.29
N ALA A 613 12.93 -30.02 1.23
CA ALA A 613 13.93 -31.05 1.06
C ALA A 613 14.77 -30.86 -0.22
N ASN A 614 16.05 -31.23 -0.19
CA ASN A 614 17.00 -31.13 -1.32
C ASN A 614 17.27 -29.71 -1.82
N THR A 615 17.03 -28.69 -1.00
CA THR A 615 17.30 -27.27 -1.31
C THR A 615 18.20 -26.66 -0.25
N THR A 616 18.75 -25.50 -0.58
CA THR A 616 19.53 -24.66 0.35
C THR A 616 19.01 -23.24 0.31
N ALA A 617 19.36 -22.46 1.33
CA ALA A 617 18.96 -21.04 1.36
C ALA A 617 20.08 -20.15 1.91
N THR A 618 20.15 -18.91 1.40
CA THR A 618 20.91 -17.82 1.99
C THR A 618 19.93 -16.84 2.63
N LEU A 619 20.07 -16.63 3.93
CA LEU A 619 19.28 -15.69 4.72
C LEU A 619 20.06 -14.39 4.91
N TYR A 620 19.41 -13.27 4.67
CA TYR A 620 19.92 -11.94 5.00
C TYR A 620 19.34 -11.51 6.34
N MET A 621 20.21 -11.44 7.35
CA MET A 621 19.81 -11.12 8.72
C MET A 621 19.64 -9.60 8.89
N PRO A 622 18.86 -9.14 9.90
CA PRO A 622 18.66 -7.72 10.14
C PRO A 622 19.93 -6.91 10.38
N ASP A 623 20.97 -7.53 10.94
CA ASP A 623 22.27 -6.91 11.22
C ASP A 623 23.16 -6.79 9.97
N GLY A 624 22.66 -7.18 8.80
CA GLY A 624 23.41 -7.21 7.53
C GLY A 624 24.26 -8.44 7.32
N SER A 625 24.34 -9.36 8.28
CA SER A 625 25.03 -10.63 8.11
C SER A 625 24.23 -11.60 7.23
N THR A 626 24.89 -12.63 6.70
CA THR A 626 24.23 -13.69 5.95
C THR A 626 24.43 -15.05 6.64
N ARG A 627 23.42 -15.93 6.51
CA ARG A 627 23.46 -17.30 7.00
C ARG A 627 23.08 -18.26 5.88
N ASN A 628 23.90 -19.27 5.64
CA ASN A 628 23.56 -20.34 4.71
C ASN A 628 23.00 -21.53 5.49
N ILE A 629 21.84 -22.02 5.07
CA ILE A 629 21.15 -23.15 5.71
C ILE A 629 20.72 -24.20 4.69
N GLY A 630 20.53 -25.42 5.15
CA GLY A 630 19.98 -26.52 4.37
C GLY A 630 18.46 -26.62 4.53
N SER A 631 17.91 -27.75 4.08
CA SER A 631 16.49 -28.08 4.32
C SER A 631 16.20 -28.26 5.81
N GLY A 632 15.01 -27.82 6.23
CA GLY A 632 14.57 -27.89 7.63
C GLY A 632 13.70 -26.71 8.04
N THR A 633 13.37 -26.70 9.31
CA THR A 633 12.58 -25.62 9.94
C THR A 633 13.46 -24.89 10.95
N TYR A 634 13.45 -23.58 10.91
CA TYR A 634 14.33 -22.72 11.70
C TYR A 634 13.55 -21.57 12.32
N ASP A 635 13.87 -21.24 13.58
CA ASP A 635 13.32 -20.09 14.31
C ASP A 635 14.47 -19.17 14.73
N PHE A 636 14.47 -17.94 14.26
CA PHE A 636 15.43 -16.92 14.60
C PHE A 636 14.80 -15.86 15.51
N HIS A 637 15.58 -15.44 16.51
CA HIS A 637 15.19 -14.37 17.43
C HIS A 637 16.31 -13.32 17.45
N GLU A 638 16.08 -12.20 16.77
CA GLU A 638 17.10 -11.19 16.56
C GLU A 638 16.70 -9.85 17.18
N THR A 639 17.66 -8.99 17.39
CA THR A 639 17.41 -7.59 17.72
C THR A 639 17.51 -6.77 16.42
N LEU A 640 16.49 -5.97 16.16
CA LEU A 640 16.53 -5.09 14.99
C LEU A 640 17.56 -3.98 15.18
N PRO A 641 18.32 -3.63 14.14
CA PRO A 641 19.25 -2.50 14.19
C PRO A 641 18.53 -1.19 14.54
N VAL A 642 19.11 -0.40 15.39
CA VAL A 642 18.54 0.88 15.85
C VAL A 642 19.22 2.12 15.24
N GLY A 643 20.09 1.93 14.26
CA GLY A 643 20.71 2.99 13.47
C GLY A 643 21.84 3.75 14.17
N ASN A 644 21.91 3.74 15.52
CA ASN A 644 22.97 4.40 16.29
C ASN A 644 23.25 3.61 17.57
N GLU A 645 24.53 3.40 17.88
CA GLU A 645 24.95 2.61 19.05
C GLU A 645 24.53 3.19 20.41
N ALA A 646 24.25 4.49 20.47
CA ALA A 646 23.74 5.13 21.67
C ALA A 646 22.26 4.83 21.92
N ILE A 647 21.50 4.38 20.91
CA ILE A 647 20.09 4.04 21.06
C ILE A 647 19.96 2.65 21.68
N VAL A 648 19.38 2.61 22.86
CA VAL A 648 19.14 1.36 23.61
C VAL A 648 17.83 0.69 23.19
N CYS A 649 16.81 1.49 22.94
CA CYS A 649 15.47 1.04 22.61
C CYS A 649 14.80 2.03 21.65
N ASN A 650 14.08 1.49 20.66
CA ASN A 650 13.27 2.23 19.70
C ASN A 650 11.97 1.45 19.49
N GLU A 651 10.86 1.94 20.04
CA GLU A 651 9.62 1.16 20.14
C GLU A 651 8.36 2.03 20.04
N PHE A 652 7.27 1.46 19.56
CA PHE A 652 5.96 2.09 19.67
C PHE A 652 5.33 1.79 21.02
N LEU A 653 4.56 2.74 21.57
CA LEU A 653 3.84 2.53 22.83
C LEU A 653 2.72 1.52 22.69
N TYR A 654 2.16 1.40 21.52
CA TYR A 654 1.04 0.53 21.17
C TYR A 654 1.02 0.21 19.67
N THR A 655 0.41 -0.89 19.31
CA THR A 655 0.20 -1.29 17.91
C THR A 655 -1.16 -0.82 17.41
N ASN A 656 -2.24 -1.12 18.13
CA ASN A 656 -3.62 -0.78 17.79
C ASN A 656 -4.28 0.05 18.88
N THR A 657 -5.15 0.97 18.47
CA THR A 657 -5.93 1.81 19.40
C THR A 657 -7.36 2.00 18.90
N SER A 658 -8.22 2.50 19.80
CA SER A 658 -9.59 2.91 19.45
C SER A 658 -9.67 4.28 18.75
N PHE A 659 -8.55 4.98 18.59
CA PHE A 659 -8.47 6.28 17.91
C PHE A 659 -7.53 6.20 16.71
N PRO A 660 -7.92 6.76 15.53
CA PRO A 660 -7.11 6.71 14.32
C PRO A 660 -5.96 7.73 14.29
N GLU A 661 -6.09 8.85 15.02
CA GLU A 661 -5.03 9.87 15.10
C GLU A 661 -4.65 10.18 16.54
N CYS A 662 -3.36 10.43 16.76
CA CYS A 662 -2.81 10.90 18.03
C CYS A 662 -1.80 12.01 17.83
N HIS A 663 -1.53 12.82 18.89
CA HIS A 663 -0.52 13.89 18.84
C HIS A 663 -0.13 14.39 20.21
N SER A 664 0.93 15.22 20.22
CA SER A 664 1.40 16.00 21.37
C SER A 664 1.77 15.13 22.58
N ALA A 665 2.74 14.25 22.38
CA ALA A 665 3.21 13.36 23.42
C ALA A 665 4.13 14.05 24.43
N THR A 666 3.97 13.73 25.72
CA THR A 666 4.91 14.09 26.79
C THR A 666 5.20 12.90 27.69
N ILE A 667 6.37 12.88 28.32
CA ILE A 667 6.87 11.78 29.15
C ILE A 667 7.43 12.29 30.47
N THR A 668 7.29 11.47 31.52
CA THR A 668 7.96 11.68 32.80
C THR A 668 8.33 10.35 33.45
N GLU A 669 9.36 10.35 34.30
CA GLU A 669 9.65 9.25 35.20
C GLU A 669 8.86 9.49 36.50
N ALA A 670 8.00 8.57 36.87
CA ALA A 670 7.28 8.61 38.13
C ALA A 670 8.21 8.24 39.31
N ARG A 671 7.86 8.64 40.50
CA ARG A 671 8.67 8.41 41.74
C ARG A 671 9.01 6.91 41.98
N ASN A 672 8.16 6.00 41.53
CA ASN A 672 8.40 4.56 41.60
C ASN A 672 9.29 4.00 40.49
N GLY A 673 9.77 4.88 39.58
CA GLY A 673 10.61 4.55 38.43
C GLY A 673 9.84 4.08 37.18
N ASP A 674 8.49 4.10 37.21
CA ASP A 674 7.70 3.84 36.01
C ASP A 674 7.82 5.02 35.03
N LEU A 675 7.87 4.77 33.72
CA LEU A 675 7.70 5.80 32.71
C LEU A 675 6.22 6.01 32.40
N ILE A 676 5.78 7.26 32.41
CA ILE A 676 4.41 7.64 32.06
C ILE A 676 4.43 8.53 30.84
N ALA A 677 3.80 8.09 29.77
CA ALA A 677 3.60 8.84 28.54
C ALA A 677 2.16 9.34 28.46
N THR A 678 1.98 10.57 28.01
CA THR A 678 0.64 11.14 27.81
C THR A 678 0.55 11.79 26.44
N TYR A 679 -0.61 11.70 25.81
CA TYR A 679 -0.87 12.25 24.47
C TYR A 679 -2.37 12.45 24.28
N PHE A 680 -2.76 13.19 23.27
CA PHE A 680 -4.15 13.22 22.88
C PHE A 680 -4.43 12.27 21.70
N GLY A 681 -5.64 11.72 21.64
CA GLY A 681 -6.10 10.82 20.56
C GLY A 681 -7.58 10.94 20.31
N GLY A 682 -7.98 10.82 19.05
CA GLY A 682 -9.35 10.90 18.56
C GLY A 682 -9.40 10.71 17.05
N THR A 683 -10.51 11.02 16.39
CA THR A 683 -10.65 10.88 14.92
C THR A 683 -9.73 11.83 14.15
N LYS A 684 -9.54 13.05 14.66
CA LYS A 684 -8.63 14.06 14.10
C LYS A 684 -8.44 15.20 15.08
N GLU A 685 -7.25 15.81 15.11
CA GLU A 685 -7.00 17.05 15.88
C GLU A 685 -8.11 18.08 15.65
N ARG A 686 -8.61 18.70 16.71
CA ARG A 686 -9.75 19.62 16.81
C ARG A 686 -11.12 18.98 16.89
N ASN A 687 -11.27 17.73 16.53
CA ASN A 687 -12.56 17.08 16.64
C ASN A 687 -12.96 16.93 18.11
N PRO A 688 -14.23 17.12 18.43
CA PRO A 688 -14.72 17.05 19.82
C PRO A 688 -14.49 15.71 20.52
N ASP A 689 -14.24 14.62 19.78
CA ASP A 689 -13.93 13.29 20.30
C ASP A 689 -12.51 13.12 20.80
N VAL A 690 -11.65 14.12 20.57
CA VAL A 690 -10.25 14.09 21.03
C VAL A 690 -10.21 14.14 22.55
N CYS A 691 -9.54 13.13 23.14
CA CYS A 691 -9.40 12.92 24.58
C CYS A 691 -7.92 12.81 24.98
N ILE A 692 -7.62 12.81 26.27
CA ILE A 692 -6.30 12.57 26.82
C ILE A 692 -6.13 11.12 27.22
N TRP A 693 -5.05 10.52 26.77
CA TRP A 693 -4.67 9.14 27.00
C TRP A 693 -3.32 9.05 27.69
N THR A 694 -3.11 7.99 28.44
CA THR A 694 -1.82 7.68 29.06
C THR A 694 -1.44 6.24 28.77
N SER A 695 -0.14 6.03 28.53
CA SER A 695 0.49 4.70 28.55
C SER A 695 1.55 4.66 29.64
N ARG A 696 1.72 3.53 30.30
CA ARG A 696 2.67 3.35 31.38
C ARG A 696 3.60 2.18 31.08
N LYS A 697 4.91 2.40 31.26
CA LYS A 697 5.94 1.35 31.24
C LYS A 697 6.41 1.12 32.66
N PRO A 698 6.02 0.01 33.31
CA PRO A 698 6.47 -0.30 34.66
C PRO A 698 7.99 -0.44 34.73
N LYS A 699 8.60 -0.01 35.82
CA LYS A 699 10.04 -0.16 36.04
C LYS A 699 10.48 -1.59 35.83
N GLY A 700 11.51 -1.79 35.02
CA GLY A 700 12.02 -3.12 34.69
C GLY A 700 11.16 -3.90 33.66
N SER A 701 10.05 -3.33 33.18
CA SER A 701 9.27 -3.90 32.09
C SER A 701 9.91 -3.56 30.75
N ASN A 702 9.89 -4.53 29.85
CA ASN A 702 10.31 -4.34 28.46
C ASN A 702 9.17 -3.88 27.55
N ARG A 703 7.96 -3.61 28.08
CA ARG A 703 6.79 -3.21 27.28
C ARG A 703 5.96 -2.13 27.96
N TRP A 704 5.34 -1.30 27.15
CA TRP A 704 4.30 -0.38 27.54
C TRP A 704 2.98 -1.11 27.78
N LEU A 705 2.18 -0.62 28.73
CA LEU A 705 0.81 -1.05 28.93
C LEU A 705 -0.11 -0.32 27.95
N GLU A 706 -1.25 -0.95 27.66
CA GLU A 706 -2.25 -0.39 26.74
C GLU A 706 -2.69 1.01 27.13
N PRO A 707 -3.04 1.86 26.14
CA PRO A 707 -3.54 3.20 26.36
C PRO A 707 -4.79 3.24 27.24
N VAL A 708 -4.76 4.12 28.24
CA VAL A 708 -5.88 4.36 29.15
C VAL A 708 -6.41 5.77 28.97
N LEU A 709 -7.71 5.92 28.78
CA LEU A 709 -8.40 7.20 28.75
C LEU A 709 -8.39 7.82 30.15
N VAL A 710 -7.86 9.03 30.32
CA VAL A 710 -7.71 9.70 31.64
C VAL A 710 -8.40 11.05 31.73
N ALA A 711 -8.69 11.69 30.60
CA ALA A 711 -9.53 12.90 30.60
C ALA A 711 -10.26 13.06 29.26
N ASP A 712 -11.46 13.57 29.31
CA ASP A 712 -12.28 13.95 28.19
C ASP A 712 -12.72 15.41 28.28
N GLY A 713 -13.29 15.93 27.21
CA GLY A 713 -13.87 17.26 27.13
C GLY A 713 -15.38 17.30 27.31
N VAL A 714 -15.98 16.31 28.01
CA VAL A 714 -17.43 16.16 28.18
C VAL A 714 -17.93 16.96 29.39
N PHE A 715 -18.94 17.78 29.19
CA PHE A 715 -19.53 18.64 30.22
C PHE A 715 -21.05 18.51 30.22
N LYS A 716 -21.64 18.55 31.42
CA LYS A 716 -23.09 18.67 31.54
C LYS A 716 -23.51 20.05 31.01
N THR A 717 -24.47 20.08 30.12
CA THR A 717 -24.98 21.33 29.50
C THR A 717 -25.46 22.31 30.59
N GLY A 718 -24.93 23.54 30.51
CA GLY A 718 -25.27 24.62 31.45
C GLY A 718 -24.58 24.56 32.82
N SER A 719 -23.67 23.59 33.08
CA SER A 719 -22.88 23.55 34.31
C SER A 719 -21.86 24.70 34.36
N GLU A 720 -21.39 25.02 35.58
CA GLU A 720 -20.33 26.02 35.77
C GLU A 720 -19.02 25.60 35.05
N GLU A 721 -18.69 24.31 35.10
CA GLU A 721 -17.53 23.78 34.32
C GLU A 721 -17.71 23.98 32.82
N ALA A 722 -18.94 23.77 32.27
CA ALA A 722 -19.23 24.03 30.88
C ALA A 722 -19.01 25.52 30.53
N LYS A 723 -19.47 26.43 31.39
CA LYS A 723 -19.26 27.87 31.21
C LYS A 723 -17.78 28.24 31.25
N LEU A 724 -16.98 27.66 32.15
CA LEU A 724 -15.52 27.86 32.23
C LEU A 724 -14.82 27.33 30.97
N ALA A 725 -15.27 26.23 30.41
CA ALA A 725 -14.81 25.70 29.13
C ALA A 725 -15.30 26.50 27.91
N GLY A 726 -16.00 27.62 28.11
CA GLY A 726 -16.54 28.46 27.03
C GLY A 726 -17.73 27.82 26.33
N LEU A 727 -18.51 27.00 27.02
CA LEU A 727 -19.72 26.37 26.52
C LEU A 727 -20.96 27.12 27.05
N SER A 728 -21.55 27.99 26.25
CA SER A 728 -22.72 28.81 26.63
C SER A 728 -24.06 28.16 26.27
N GLY A 729 -24.06 27.07 25.55
CA GLY A 729 -25.22 26.34 25.05
C GLY A 729 -24.83 25.36 23.96
N ILE A 730 -25.77 24.56 23.43
CA ILE A 730 -25.53 23.70 22.27
C ILE A 730 -25.61 24.58 21.02
N ASP A 731 -24.46 24.75 20.36
CA ASP A 731 -24.34 25.46 19.08
C ASP A 731 -23.61 24.59 18.03
N SER A 732 -23.40 25.11 16.82
CA SER A 732 -22.72 24.41 15.73
C SER A 732 -21.25 24.06 16.03
N THR A 733 -20.64 24.64 17.07
CA THR A 733 -19.25 24.39 17.50
C THR A 733 -19.15 23.33 18.58
N THR A 734 -20.27 22.87 19.12
CA THR A 734 -20.37 21.85 20.16
C THR A 734 -21.07 20.61 19.61
N THR A 735 -20.56 19.46 20.00
CA THR A 735 -21.06 18.16 19.53
C THR A 735 -21.67 17.42 20.71
N ALA A 736 -22.77 16.68 20.47
CA ALA A 736 -23.34 15.79 21.45
C ALA A 736 -22.27 14.81 21.99
N ALA A 737 -22.33 14.51 23.28
CA ALA A 737 -21.28 13.70 23.93
C ALA A 737 -21.20 12.24 23.42
N ASP A 738 -22.22 11.77 22.66
CA ASP A 738 -22.24 10.45 22.01
C ASP A 738 -21.26 10.30 20.83
N LYS A 739 -20.67 11.40 20.36
CA LYS A 739 -19.71 11.41 19.23
C LYS A 739 -18.26 11.05 19.61
N GLY A 740 -18.05 10.32 20.70
CA GLY A 740 -16.72 9.87 21.10
C GLY A 740 -16.67 9.21 22.47
N PRO A 741 -15.50 8.75 22.93
CA PRO A 741 -15.36 8.07 24.21
C PRO A 741 -15.67 8.99 25.39
N VAL A 742 -16.27 8.45 26.44
CA VAL A 742 -16.66 9.13 27.66
C VAL A 742 -16.00 8.44 28.84
N LEU A 743 -15.32 9.22 29.70
CA LEU A 743 -14.61 8.70 30.88
C LEU A 743 -15.59 8.14 31.91
N ASP A 744 -16.65 8.89 32.24
CA ASP A 744 -17.67 8.42 33.19
C ASP A 744 -18.78 7.65 32.46
N LYS A 745 -18.74 6.33 32.54
CA LYS A 745 -19.75 5.43 31.94
C LYS A 745 -21.20 5.68 32.42
N LYS A 746 -21.41 6.37 33.56
CA LYS A 746 -22.76 6.73 34.04
C LYS A 746 -23.42 7.77 33.14
N ILE A 747 -22.63 8.61 32.47
CA ILE A 747 -23.09 9.62 31.51
C ILE A 747 -23.81 8.98 30.31
N SER A 748 -23.40 7.78 29.91
CA SER A 748 -24.00 7.05 28.78
C SER A 748 -25.50 6.80 28.93
N LYS A 749 -26.05 6.80 30.17
CA LYS A 749 -27.48 6.64 30.44
C LYS A 749 -28.32 7.88 30.10
N ASN A 750 -27.69 9.08 30.00
CA ASN A 750 -28.38 10.34 29.66
C ASN A 750 -27.44 11.27 28.89
N ILE A 751 -26.81 10.72 27.87
CA ILE A 751 -25.75 11.39 27.13
C ILE A 751 -26.20 12.66 26.41
N SER A 752 -27.47 12.76 26.06
CA SER A 752 -28.06 13.94 25.41
C SER A 752 -28.05 15.20 26.29
N ALA A 753 -27.90 15.06 27.61
CA ALA A 753 -27.76 16.21 28.53
C ALA A 753 -26.31 16.75 28.60
N TYR A 754 -25.41 16.23 27.79
CA TYR A 754 -23.99 16.57 27.79
C TYR A 754 -23.52 17.03 26.41
N GLN A 755 -22.53 17.90 26.41
CA GLN A 755 -21.84 18.41 25.23
C GLN A 755 -20.32 18.27 25.42
N ARG A 756 -19.54 18.39 24.34
CA ARG A 756 -18.10 18.17 24.41
C ARG A 756 -17.30 19.12 23.54
N LYS A 757 -16.05 19.35 23.93
CA LYS A 757 -15.00 20.00 23.16
C LYS A 757 -13.75 19.13 23.13
N ALA A 758 -12.86 19.40 22.19
CA ALA A 758 -11.60 18.70 22.07
C ALA A 758 -10.68 18.95 23.27
N CYS A 759 -9.97 17.93 23.69
CA CYS A 759 -8.81 18.04 24.57
C CYS A 759 -7.53 18.24 23.77
N TRP A 760 -6.54 18.97 24.36
CA TRP A 760 -5.33 19.37 23.67
C TRP A 760 -4.09 19.28 24.58
N ASN A 761 -2.93 19.11 23.96
CA ASN A 761 -1.58 19.24 24.51
C ASN A 761 -1.45 18.84 25.99
N PRO A 762 -1.49 17.56 26.31
CA PRO A 762 -1.19 17.11 27.67
C PRO A 762 0.28 17.33 27.99
N VAL A 763 0.55 17.76 29.22
CA VAL A 763 1.91 17.90 29.77
C VAL A 763 1.94 17.23 31.13
N ILE A 764 2.72 16.17 31.25
CA ILE A 764 2.88 15.43 32.49
C ILE A 764 4.11 15.87 33.26
N TYR A 765 3.98 15.94 34.58
CA TYR A 765 5.05 16.35 35.50
C TYR A 765 5.00 15.54 36.80
N GLN A 766 6.18 15.07 37.25
CA GLN A 766 6.34 14.42 38.53
C GLN A 766 6.70 15.46 39.58
N ALA A 767 5.79 15.80 40.45
CA ALA A 767 6.05 16.76 41.53
C ALA A 767 6.89 16.12 42.67
N PRO A 768 7.69 16.90 43.40
CA PRO A 768 8.55 16.39 44.50
C PRO A 768 7.78 15.72 45.63
N ASN A 769 6.52 16.11 45.84
CA ASN A 769 5.64 15.48 46.86
C ASN A 769 5.20 14.06 46.48
N GLY A 770 5.60 13.56 45.32
CA GLY A 770 5.24 12.23 44.82
C GLY A 770 3.99 12.20 43.94
N GLU A 771 3.29 13.31 43.79
CA GLU A 771 2.09 13.43 42.95
C GLU A 771 2.47 13.62 41.48
N LEU A 772 1.80 12.90 40.59
CA LEU A 772 1.83 13.20 39.17
C LEU A 772 0.78 14.28 38.84
N GLN A 773 1.19 15.30 38.13
CA GLN A 773 0.35 16.40 37.67
C GLN A 773 0.26 16.32 36.15
N LEU A 774 -0.95 16.19 35.61
CA LEU A 774 -1.19 16.17 34.17
C LEU A 774 -2.03 17.39 33.78
N TYR A 775 -1.38 18.33 33.13
CA TYR A 775 -1.96 19.56 32.61
C TYR A 775 -2.44 19.33 31.18
N PHE A 776 -3.59 19.87 30.82
CA PHE A 776 -4.12 19.80 29.44
C PHE A 776 -5.04 20.98 29.14
N LYS A 777 -5.45 21.13 27.90
CA LYS A 777 -6.31 22.22 27.47
C LYS A 777 -7.61 21.66 26.94
N ILE A 778 -8.70 22.42 27.06
CA ILE A 778 -9.98 22.13 26.44
C ILE A 778 -10.41 23.37 25.66
N GLY A 779 -10.82 23.18 24.40
CA GLY A 779 -11.25 24.23 23.51
C GLY A 779 -11.61 23.72 22.12
N SER A 780 -12.35 24.49 21.33
CA SER A 780 -12.65 24.17 19.93
C SER A 780 -11.45 24.47 19.01
N ASN A 781 -10.59 25.39 19.42
CA ASN A 781 -9.36 25.76 18.71
C ASN A 781 -8.35 26.37 19.69
N VAL A 782 -7.14 26.64 19.21
CA VAL A 782 -6.03 27.15 20.03
C VAL A 782 -6.28 28.57 20.63
N ALA A 783 -7.23 29.31 20.11
CA ALA A 783 -7.54 30.66 20.59
C ALA A 783 -8.56 30.70 21.73
N ASP A 784 -9.26 29.60 21.96
CA ASP A 784 -10.29 29.48 23.02
C ASP A 784 -9.92 28.44 24.10
N TRP A 785 -8.65 28.10 24.20
CA TRP A 785 -8.17 27.16 25.21
C TRP A 785 -8.40 27.64 26.63
N THR A 786 -8.83 26.69 27.48
CA THR A 786 -8.85 26.81 28.93
C THR A 786 -7.93 25.79 29.54
N GLY A 787 -7.23 26.11 30.62
CA GLY A 787 -6.28 25.23 31.30
C GLY A 787 -6.96 24.31 32.31
N TRP A 788 -6.59 23.05 32.31
CA TRP A 788 -7.11 22.00 33.21
C TRP A 788 -5.99 21.14 33.74
N ILE A 789 -6.25 20.49 34.90
CA ILE A 789 -5.31 19.57 35.54
C ILE A 789 -6.06 18.36 36.10
N ILE A 790 -5.41 17.19 36.05
CA ILE A 790 -5.74 16.00 36.85
C ILE A 790 -4.50 15.52 37.58
N ARG A 791 -4.68 14.78 38.66
CA ARG A 791 -3.60 14.37 39.56
C ARG A 791 -3.67 12.88 39.83
N SER A 792 -2.47 12.27 40.02
CA SER A 792 -2.37 10.88 40.45
C SER A 792 -1.40 10.77 41.62
N LYS A 793 -1.78 9.96 42.62
CA LYS A 793 -0.97 9.69 43.84
C LYS A 793 -0.42 8.28 43.85
N ASP A 794 -0.74 7.46 42.89
CA ASP A 794 -0.41 6.04 42.79
C ASP A 794 0.45 5.67 41.56
N GLY A 795 1.21 6.64 41.04
CA GLY A 795 2.10 6.44 39.88
C GLY A 795 1.34 6.29 38.58
N GLY A 796 0.24 7.02 38.39
CA GLY A 796 -0.51 7.06 37.14
C GLY A 796 -1.48 5.89 36.92
N LYS A 797 -1.78 5.11 37.96
CA LYS A 797 -2.77 4.02 37.90
C LYS A 797 -4.20 4.55 37.94
N THR A 798 -4.44 5.54 38.80
CA THR A 798 -5.71 6.24 38.90
C THR A 798 -5.50 7.76 38.90
N TRP A 799 -6.52 8.48 38.45
CA TRP A 799 -6.48 9.93 38.29
C TRP A 799 -7.68 10.59 38.96
N SER A 800 -7.47 11.80 39.47
CA SER A 800 -8.54 12.64 40.05
C SER A 800 -9.53 13.08 38.98
N SER A 801 -10.66 13.57 39.39
CA SER A 801 -11.50 14.42 38.52
C SER A 801 -10.68 15.62 38.03
N ARG A 802 -11.04 16.14 36.84
CA ARG A 802 -10.39 17.33 36.31
C ARG A 802 -10.75 18.58 37.13
N GLU A 803 -9.76 19.45 37.28
CA GLU A 803 -9.90 20.74 37.93
C GLU A 803 -9.54 21.85 36.95
N PRO A 804 -10.27 22.96 36.85
CA PRO A 804 -9.87 24.10 36.05
C PRO A 804 -8.67 24.79 36.73
N LEU A 805 -7.72 25.25 35.91
CA LEU A 805 -6.70 26.15 36.43
C LEU A 805 -7.32 27.53 36.77
N GLN A 806 -6.58 28.38 37.50
CA GLN A 806 -6.96 29.76 37.77
C GLN A 806 -7.39 30.45 36.47
N LYS A 807 -8.45 31.22 36.50
CA LYS A 807 -8.95 31.93 35.32
C LYS A 807 -7.83 32.70 34.59
N ASP A 808 -7.77 32.60 33.29
CA ASP A 808 -6.79 33.18 32.37
C ASP A 808 -5.35 32.63 32.51
N TYR A 809 -5.18 31.48 33.15
CA TYR A 809 -3.96 30.68 33.19
C TYR A 809 -4.11 29.38 32.40
N LEU A 810 -3.04 29.00 31.66
CA LEU A 810 -3.02 27.80 30.81
C LEU A 810 -2.17 26.67 31.39
N GLY A 811 -1.23 27.01 32.32
CA GLY A 811 -0.18 26.08 32.72
C GLY A 811 0.78 25.77 31.56
N PRO A 812 1.63 24.76 31.66
CA PRO A 812 2.54 24.40 30.59
C PRO A 812 1.80 24.02 29.32
N VAL A 813 2.16 24.64 28.18
CA VAL A 813 1.38 24.54 26.94
C VAL A 813 1.80 23.34 26.07
N LYS A 814 3.09 22.98 26.08
CA LYS A 814 3.62 21.84 25.28
C LYS A 814 4.77 21.15 26.00
N ASN A 815 5.68 21.88 26.58
CA ASN A 815 6.87 21.35 27.21
C ASN A 815 6.71 21.28 28.74
N LYS A 816 7.47 20.41 29.37
CA LYS A 816 7.46 20.18 30.81
C LYS A 816 7.78 21.44 31.61
N PRO A 817 7.13 21.65 32.77
CA PRO A 817 7.55 22.73 33.69
C PRO A 817 8.90 22.37 34.35
N LEU A 818 9.60 23.40 34.76
CA LEU A 818 10.87 23.32 35.48
C LEU A 818 10.69 23.72 36.94
N LEU A 819 11.14 22.89 37.86
CA LEU A 819 11.26 23.27 39.27
C LEU A 819 12.68 23.79 39.51
N ASN A 820 12.80 25.03 39.89
CA ASN A 820 14.07 25.64 40.24
C ASN A 820 13.96 26.50 41.52
N LYS A 821 14.81 26.26 42.48
CA LYS A 821 14.86 26.99 43.77
C LYS A 821 13.47 27.08 44.44
N GLY A 822 12.71 25.98 44.45
CA GLY A 822 11.38 25.91 45.06
C GLY A 822 10.21 26.46 44.24
N ARG A 823 10.49 27.09 43.09
CA ARG A 823 9.48 27.65 42.18
C ARG A 823 9.26 26.71 40.99
N LEU A 824 8.00 26.38 40.71
CA LEU A 824 7.57 25.68 39.52
C LEU A 824 7.32 26.69 38.41
N ILE A 825 8.03 26.60 37.27
CA ILE A 825 7.92 27.49 36.12
C ILE A 825 7.38 26.74 34.94
N ALA A 826 6.20 27.14 34.46
CA ALA A 826 5.52 26.56 33.32
C ALA A 826 5.83 27.36 32.05
N PRO A 827 6.42 26.72 31.02
CA PRO A 827 6.66 27.36 29.74
C PRO A 827 5.34 27.52 28.99
N THR A 828 4.94 28.75 28.72
CA THR A 828 3.60 29.08 28.21
C THR A 828 3.70 30.01 27.01
N SER A 829 2.65 30.02 26.19
CA SER A 829 2.53 30.89 25.03
C SER A 829 1.08 31.05 24.62
N ILE A 830 0.77 32.12 23.89
CA ILE A 830 -0.54 32.32 23.26
C ILE A 830 -0.42 32.45 21.76
N GLU A 831 -1.47 32.06 21.08
CA GLU A 831 -1.62 32.22 19.63
C GLU A 831 -2.67 33.30 19.27
N LYS A 832 -3.58 33.61 20.18
CA LYS A 832 -4.58 34.67 20.03
C LYS A 832 -3.92 36.04 19.97
N GLY A 833 -4.17 36.78 18.91
CA GLY A 833 -3.56 38.12 18.72
C GLY A 833 -2.09 38.10 18.28
N GLY A 834 -1.58 36.95 17.83
CA GLY A 834 -0.19 36.72 17.43
C GLY A 834 0.56 35.83 18.39
N TRP A 835 1.58 35.14 17.88
CA TRP A 835 2.40 34.23 18.67
C TRP A 835 3.29 35.01 19.63
N ARG A 836 3.13 34.76 20.94
CA ARG A 836 3.92 35.41 21.98
C ARG A 836 4.24 34.45 23.11
N LEU A 837 5.47 34.52 23.63
CA LEU A 837 5.94 33.77 24.80
C LEU A 837 5.65 34.53 26.09
N TYR A 838 5.36 33.80 27.15
CA TYR A 838 5.37 34.22 28.53
C TYR A 838 5.52 32.98 29.41
N PHE A 839 5.74 33.17 30.69
CA PHE A 839 5.94 32.10 31.64
C PHE A 839 4.96 32.26 32.80
N GLU A 840 4.36 31.16 33.19
CA GLU A 840 3.56 31.08 34.41
C GLU A 840 4.40 30.43 35.49
N TYR A 841 4.36 30.93 36.73
CA TYR A 841 5.12 30.34 37.80
C TYR A 841 4.31 30.24 39.10
N SER A 842 4.65 29.25 39.92
CA SER A 842 3.98 28.90 41.17
C SER A 842 5.01 28.65 42.26
N ASP A 843 4.83 29.27 43.42
CA ASP A 843 5.65 29.09 44.60
C ASP A 843 5.02 28.02 45.56
N ASP A 844 3.87 27.45 45.22
CA ASP A 844 3.08 26.49 46.02
C ASP A 844 2.73 25.20 45.25
N MET A 845 3.61 24.81 44.31
CA MET A 845 3.49 23.59 43.51
C MET A 845 2.22 23.54 42.66
N GLY A 846 1.84 24.65 42.05
CA GLY A 846 0.75 24.70 41.05
C GLY A 846 -0.62 24.90 41.65
N LYS A 847 -0.76 25.32 42.91
CA LYS A 847 -2.05 25.67 43.52
C LYS A 847 -2.45 27.09 43.11
N THR A 848 -1.51 28.02 43.19
CA THR A 848 -1.70 29.39 42.71
C THR A 848 -0.64 29.74 41.67
N TRP A 849 -0.99 30.58 40.73
CA TRP A 849 -0.14 30.95 39.61
C TRP A 849 0.02 32.45 39.49
N LYS A 850 1.21 32.83 39.12
CA LYS A 850 1.59 34.16 38.66
C LYS A 850 2.12 34.06 37.26
N ARG A 851 2.26 35.17 36.53
CA ARG A 851 2.85 35.15 35.19
C ARG A 851 3.81 36.29 34.97
N SER A 852 4.79 36.06 34.12
CA SER A 852 5.70 37.09 33.61
C SER A 852 4.97 38.00 32.61
N ASP A 853 5.59 39.10 32.26
CA ASP A 853 5.24 39.86 31.07
C ASP A 853 5.48 39.00 29.80
N PHE A 854 4.91 39.39 28.67
CA PHE A 854 5.25 38.79 27.40
C PHE A 854 6.68 39.06 27.04
N VAL A 855 7.40 38.02 26.59
CA VAL A 855 8.79 38.17 26.14
C VAL A 855 8.81 39.06 24.89
N ASP A 856 9.64 40.11 24.96
CA ASP A 856 9.84 41.02 23.85
C ASP A 856 10.64 40.36 22.72
N ALA A 857 10.35 40.73 21.48
CA ALA A 857 11.00 40.19 20.31
C ALA A 857 11.13 41.26 19.21
N ASP A 858 12.03 41.05 18.26
CA ASP A 858 12.13 41.92 17.10
C ASP A 858 10.86 41.87 16.25
N LYS A 859 10.59 42.99 15.57
CA LYS A 859 9.40 43.09 14.71
C LYS A 859 9.36 41.95 13.68
N GLY A 860 8.30 41.16 13.74
CA GLY A 860 8.09 40.02 12.82
C GLY A 860 8.60 38.67 13.36
N VAL A 861 9.34 38.63 14.42
CA VAL A 861 9.75 37.38 15.09
C VAL A 861 8.60 36.90 15.97
N LEU A 862 8.01 35.77 15.56
CA LEU A 862 6.89 35.16 16.23
C LEU A 862 7.31 33.79 16.80
N ALA A 863 7.09 33.58 18.10
CA ALA A 863 7.53 32.38 18.81
C ALA A 863 6.47 31.82 19.77
N ILE A 864 6.46 30.49 19.92
CA ILE A 864 5.59 29.77 20.87
C ILE A 864 6.29 28.53 21.43
N GLN A 865 5.68 27.92 22.45
CA GLN A 865 6.00 26.59 22.97
C GLN A 865 7.47 26.50 23.48
N PRO A 866 7.90 27.36 24.41
CA PRO A 866 9.26 27.32 24.88
C PRO A 866 9.58 26.07 25.69
N ALA A 867 10.88 25.69 25.75
CA ALA A 867 11.43 24.67 26.63
C ALA A 867 12.51 25.32 27.52
N ILE A 868 12.43 25.10 28.83
CA ILE A 868 13.28 25.77 29.81
C ILE A 868 14.48 24.88 30.18
N MET A 869 15.68 25.46 30.24
CA MET A 869 16.94 24.83 30.68
C MET A 869 17.57 25.62 31.79
N ILE A 870 18.41 24.98 32.59
CA ILE A 870 19.26 25.64 33.60
C ILE A 870 20.68 25.70 33.05
N LEU A 871 21.22 26.90 32.81
CA LEU A 871 22.58 27.07 32.32
C LEU A 871 23.61 26.85 33.43
N ASN A 872 24.87 26.59 33.04
CA ASN A 872 25.95 26.32 33.97
C ASN A 872 26.27 27.51 34.91
N ASP A 873 25.89 28.73 34.54
CA ASP A 873 26.01 29.95 35.37
C ASP A 873 24.78 30.14 36.29
N GLY A 874 23.82 29.24 36.26
CA GLY A 874 22.61 29.26 37.10
C GLY A 874 21.48 30.13 36.61
N ARG A 875 21.64 30.82 35.48
CA ARG A 875 20.52 31.46 34.75
C ARG A 875 19.59 30.40 34.13
N LEU A 876 18.37 30.81 33.89
CA LEU A 876 17.46 30.03 33.06
C LEU A 876 17.58 30.49 31.61
N ALA A 877 17.55 29.54 30.69
CA ALA A 877 17.38 29.79 29.26
C ALA A 877 16.12 29.10 28.78
N ALA A 878 15.41 29.67 27.83
CA ALA A 878 14.27 29.02 27.18
C ALA A 878 14.41 29.09 25.66
N VAL A 879 14.50 27.93 25.02
CA VAL A 879 14.50 27.78 23.56
C VAL A 879 13.09 27.63 23.05
N ALA A 880 12.76 28.23 21.90
CA ALA A 880 11.40 28.31 21.41
C ALA A 880 11.29 28.10 19.90
N ARG A 881 10.18 27.48 19.48
CA ARG A 881 9.73 27.38 18.09
C ARG A 881 9.41 28.76 17.54
N THR A 882 9.90 29.05 16.32
CA THR A 882 9.64 30.34 15.64
C THR A 882 9.05 30.13 14.24
N ARG A 883 8.63 31.27 13.63
CA ARG A 883 8.32 31.34 12.19
C ARG A 883 9.48 31.99 11.39
N SER A 884 10.63 32.15 12.01
CA SER A 884 11.77 32.90 11.47
C SER A 884 12.93 31.99 11.05
N GLU A 885 12.64 30.72 10.69
CA GLU A 885 13.59 29.70 10.19
C GLU A 885 14.69 29.29 11.19
N HIS A 886 14.77 29.94 12.33
CA HIS A 886 15.74 29.70 13.40
C HIS A 886 15.04 29.49 14.73
N VAL A 887 15.72 28.80 15.65
CA VAL A 887 15.29 28.66 17.05
C VAL A 887 15.43 30.00 17.74
N GLY A 888 14.42 30.39 18.53
CA GLY A 888 14.48 31.55 19.39
C GLY A 888 15.00 31.20 20.79
N ILE A 889 15.77 32.06 21.46
CA ILE A 889 16.22 31.89 22.84
C ILE A 889 15.99 33.14 23.67
N THR A 890 15.64 33.00 24.96
CA THR A 890 15.48 34.05 25.94
C THR A 890 16.02 33.59 27.29
N TYR A 891 16.39 34.50 28.18
CA TYR A 891 17.06 34.23 29.45
C TYR A 891 16.35 34.89 30.61
N SER A 892 16.43 34.24 31.80
CA SER A 892 15.98 34.79 33.08
C SER A 892 17.07 34.64 34.13
N ALA A 893 17.35 35.74 34.86
CA ALA A 893 18.31 35.78 35.98
C ALA A 893 17.59 35.78 37.35
N ASP A 894 16.28 35.96 37.39
CA ASP A 894 15.45 36.11 38.59
C ASP A 894 14.50 34.92 38.84
N ASN A 895 14.89 33.73 38.40
CA ASN A 895 14.11 32.49 38.55
C ASN A 895 12.72 32.53 37.86
N GLY A 896 12.67 33.12 36.65
CA GLY A 896 11.52 33.07 35.78
C GLY A 896 10.49 34.19 35.93
N GLU A 897 10.79 35.24 36.74
CA GLU A 897 9.88 36.39 36.86
C GLU A 897 9.96 37.31 35.64
N THR A 898 11.18 37.60 35.18
CA THR A 898 11.42 38.39 33.98
C THR A 898 12.29 37.65 32.99
N TRP A 899 12.14 37.99 31.71
CA TRP A 899 12.83 37.35 30.61
C TRP A 899 13.41 38.36 29.64
N SER A 900 14.62 38.12 29.19
CA SER A 900 15.30 38.95 28.21
C SER A 900 14.56 38.94 26.87
N LYS A 901 14.87 39.94 26.02
CA LYS A 901 14.40 39.96 24.65
C LYS A 901 14.82 38.69 23.91
N LEU A 902 13.86 38.08 23.16
CA LEU A 902 14.08 36.90 22.37
C LEU A 902 15.11 37.16 21.27
N LYS A 903 16.12 36.30 21.15
CA LYS A 903 17.10 36.29 20.09
C LYS A 903 16.93 35.06 19.21
N LEU A 904 17.29 35.14 17.94
CA LEU A 904 17.42 33.98 17.06
C LEU A 904 18.85 33.44 17.17
N ILE A 905 19.01 32.12 17.25
CA ILE A 905 20.30 31.43 17.27
C ILE A 905 20.53 30.69 15.96
N ASP A 906 21.78 30.34 15.67
CA ASP A 906 22.17 29.66 14.42
C ASP A 906 21.81 28.18 14.47
N THR A 907 20.55 27.88 14.79
CA THR A 907 19.99 26.54 14.78
C THR A 907 18.69 26.57 13.94
N PRO A 908 18.60 25.83 12.85
CA PRO A 908 17.41 25.84 12.01
C PRO A 908 16.15 25.40 12.76
N ASN A 909 15.03 26.03 12.43
CA ASN A 909 13.69 25.59 12.86
C ASN A 909 12.68 25.79 11.75
N ASN A 910 12.10 24.70 11.29
CA ASN A 910 11.11 24.69 10.20
C ASN A 910 9.67 24.99 10.66
N ASN A 911 9.51 25.78 11.72
CA ASN A 911 8.22 26.04 12.33
C ASN A 911 7.57 24.78 12.92
N SER A 912 8.36 23.92 13.54
CA SER A 912 7.89 22.77 14.32
C SER A 912 8.24 22.91 15.79
N GLY A 913 7.50 22.19 16.66
CA GLY A 913 7.79 22.16 18.10
C GLY A 913 9.18 21.60 18.37
N LEU A 914 9.74 21.99 19.51
CA LEU A 914 10.99 21.47 20.06
C LEU A 914 10.80 21.18 21.55
N ASP A 915 11.69 20.40 22.15
CA ASP A 915 11.86 20.28 23.60
C ASP A 915 13.34 20.16 23.94
N ALA A 916 13.72 20.57 25.15
CA ALA A 916 15.10 20.52 25.60
C ALA A 916 15.21 20.10 27.07
N VAL A 917 16.36 19.56 27.44
CA VAL A 917 16.69 19.16 28.80
C VAL A 917 18.13 19.50 29.13
N THR A 918 18.38 19.98 30.37
CA THR A 918 19.73 20.06 30.96
C THR A 918 20.03 18.70 31.58
N LEU A 919 21.15 18.12 31.20
CA LEU A 919 21.63 16.85 31.70
C LEU A 919 22.28 16.99 33.07
N LYS A 920 22.42 15.90 33.81
CA LYS A 920 23.09 15.88 35.13
C LYS A 920 24.55 16.30 35.06
N ASP A 921 25.21 16.20 33.92
CA ASP A 921 26.60 16.60 33.68
C ASP A 921 26.76 18.07 33.24
N GLY A 922 25.63 18.78 33.08
CA GLY A 922 25.61 20.20 32.69
C GLY A 922 25.45 20.43 31.18
N ARG A 923 25.58 19.42 30.35
CA ARG A 923 25.29 19.55 28.92
C ARG A 923 23.78 19.70 28.68
N HIS A 924 23.41 20.15 27.49
CA HIS A 924 22.03 20.33 27.08
C HIS A 924 21.72 19.47 25.86
N VAL A 925 20.55 18.85 25.80
CA VAL A 925 20.08 18.13 24.65
C VAL A 925 18.74 18.71 24.21
N MET A 926 18.60 18.95 22.90
CA MET A 926 17.35 19.40 22.27
C MET A 926 16.89 18.40 21.23
N ILE A 927 15.61 18.09 21.25
CA ILE A 927 14.94 17.29 20.20
C ILE A 927 14.14 18.24 19.29
N CYS A 928 14.40 18.22 17.99
CA CYS A 928 13.76 19.12 17.02
C CYS A 928 13.82 18.57 15.59
N ASN A 929 13.08 19.22 14.68
CA ASN A 929 13.29 19.07 13.24
C ASN A 929 14.28 20.18 12.81
N ASP A 930 15.56 19.84 12.69
CA ASP A 930 16.70 20.75 12.51
C ASP A 930 16.93 21.16 11.04
N LYS A 931 15.85 21.49 10.33
CA LYS A 931 15.91 21.95 8.95
C LYS A 931 15.25 23.33 8.79
N PRO A 932 15.71 24.14 7.85
CA PRO A 932 15.07 25.40 7.53
C PRO A 932 13.71 25.18 6.83
N ILE A 933 12.94 26.24 6.66
CA ILE A 933 11.75 26.21 5.81
C ILE A 933 12.21 26.27 4.35
N PRO A 934 11.80 25.32 3.49
CA PRO A 934 12.22 25.33 2.11
C PRO A 934 11.77 26.58 1.34
N HIS A 935 12.61 27.09 0.43
CA HIS A 935 12.29 28.22 -0.41
C HIS A 935 10.98 28.02 -1.20
N GLY A 936 10.13 29.03 -1.24
CA GLY A 936 8.88 29.01 -2.00
C GLY A 936 7.66 28.41 -1.28
N ILE A 937 7.81 27.89 -0.06
CA ILE A 937 6.67 27.45 0.75
C ILE A 937 5.96 28.69 1.34
N LYS A 938 4.83 29.03 0.77
CA LYS A 938 3.90 30.02 1.32
C LYS A 938 3.30 29.46 2.61
N ASN A 939 3.26 30.25 3.69
CA ASN A 939 2.71 29.96 5.02
C ASN A 939 3.69 29.43 6.08
N GLY A 940 5.00 29.47 5.86
CA GLY A 940 6.01 29.28 6.88
C GLY A 940 5.91 27.96 7.67
N LYS A 941 5.55 26.87 6.99
CA LYS A 941 5.55 25.53 7.58
C LYS A 941 6.46 24.62 6.76
N GLY A 942 7.56 24.20 7.37
CA GLY A 942 8.40 23.15 6.79
C GLY A 942 7.84 21.75 7.00
N VAL A 943 8.44 20.80 6.32
CA VAL A 943 8.17 19.37 6.50
C VAL A 943 8.79 18.92 7.82
N ARG A 944 8.04 18.15 8.63
CA ARG A 944 8.48 17.72 9.96
C ARG A 944 9.27 16.41 9.89
N THR A 945 10.34 16.45 9.11
CA THR A 945 11.36 15.40 8.94
C THR A 945 12.64 16.07 8.44
N PRO A 946 13.84 15.58 8.83
CA PRO A 946 14.12 14.56 9.84
C PRO A 946 13.75 15.00 11.26
N LEU A 947 13.81 14.06 12.21
CA LEU A 947 13.76 14.33 13.65
C LEU A 947 15.12 14.01 14.23
N SER A 948 15.73 15.03 14.87
CA SER A 948 17.10 14.93 15.35
C SER A 948 17.24 15.28 16.83
N LEU A 949 18.29 14.77 17.45
CA LEU A 949 18.85 15.27 18.71
C LEU A 949 20.04 16.12 18.43
N LEU A 950 20.05 17.30 19.02
CA LEU A 950 21.19 18.23 19.05
C LEU A 950 21.74 18.30 20.47
N ILE A 951 23.04 18.46 20.61
CA ILE A 951 23.72 18.58 21.88
C ILE A 951 24.49 19.91 21.98
N SER A 952 24.54 20.50 23.18
CA SER A 952 25.21 21.76 23.43
C SER A 952 25.83 21.78 24.82
N ASP A 953 26.99 22.42 24.94
CA ASP A 953 27.69 22.64 26.23
C ASP A 953 27.26 23.95 26.90
N ASP A 954 26.71 24.89 26.16
CA ASP A 954 26.38 26.25 26.63
C ASP A 954 24.89 26.63 26.48
N GLY A 955 24.09 25.79 25.82
CA GLY A 955 22.66 26.00 25.52
C GLY A 955 22.40 26.97 24.35
N GLU A 956 23.43 27.52 23.71
CA GLU A 956 23.33 28.41 22.54
C GLU A 956 23.88 27.79 21.26
N ASN A 957 25.02 27.11 21.35
CA ASN A 957 25.71 26.48 20.22
C ASN A 957 25.36 25.01 20.15
N TRP A 958 24.53 24.63 19.20
CA TRP A 958 23.99 23.29 19.06
C TRP A 958 24.68 22.54 17.94
N LYS A 959 25.05 21.29 18.21
CA LYS A 959 25.62 20.36 17.23
C LYS A 959 24.68 19.18 17.03
N HIS A 960 24.53 18.72 15.77
CA HIS A 960 23.82 17.49 15.47
C HIS A 960 24.48 16.32 16.20
N TRP A 961 23.68 15.47 16.85
CA TRP A 961 24.16 14.31 17.58
C TRP A 961 23.58 13.00 17.01
N ILE A 962 22.27 12.85 16.97
CA ILE A 962 21.59 11.62 16.50
C ILE A 962 20.40 11.99 15.64
N THR A 963 20.23 11.33 14.50
CA THR A 963 18.97 11.32 13.74
C THR A 963 18.10 10.18 14.25
N LEU A 964 16.90 10.49 14.74
CA LEU A 964 15.92 9.51 15.22
C LEU A 964 15.02 8.99 14.09
N GLU A 965 14.65 9.88 13.18
CA GLU A 965 13.79 9.59 12.03
C GLU A 965 14.25 10.39 10.81
N ASP A 966 14.37 9.74 9.65
CA ASP A 966 14.80 10.36 8.40
C ASP A 966 13.87 10.09 7.21
N SER A 967 12.77 9.36 7.42
CA SER A 967 11.81 9.10 6.37
C SER A 967 11.19 10.40 5.83
N PRO A 968 11.09 10.57 4.51
CA PRO A 968 10.42 11.71 3.90
C PRO A 968 8.90 11.72 4.12
N ILE A 969 8.32 10.62 4.57
CA ILE A 969 6.92 10.56 4.96
C ILE A 969 6.74 11.31 6.28
N SER A 970 6.35 12.58 6.21
CA SER A 970 6.07 13.41 7.38
C SER A 970 4.84 12.91 8.12
N GLN A 971 4.69 13.07 9.43
CA GLN A 971 5.46 13.96 10.30
C GLN A 971 5.99 13.25 11.54
N TYR A 972 7.13 13.71 12.03
CA TYR A 972 7.70 13.37 13.33
C TYR A 972 7.75 14.66 14.16
N SER A 973 6.90 14.76 15.18
CA SER A 973 6.67 16.09 15.78
C SER A 973 6.09 16.01 17.18
N TYR A 974 6.03 17.17 17.83
CA TYR A 974 5.54 17.36 19.20
C TYR A 974 6.15 16.37 20.17
N HIS A 975 7.47 16.35 20.11
CA HIS A 975 8.35 15.51 20.88
C HIS A 975 8.59 16.04 22.28
N SER A 976 8.90 15.17 23.21
CA SER A 976 9.34 15.50 24.57
C SER A 976 10.58 14.69 24.92
N ILE A 977 11.46 15.27 25.75
CA ILE A 977 12.71 14.67 26.17
C ILE A 977 12.90 14.81 27.68
N ILE A 978 13.34 13.74 28.34
CA ILE A 978 13.75 13.77 29.74
C ILE A 978 15.04 12.99 29.93
N GLN A 979 15.77 13.28 31.01
CA GLN A 979 16.79 12.39 31.56
C GLN A 979 16.23 11.73 32.82
N THR A 980 16.29 10.42 32.89
CA THR A 980 15.80 9.62 34.02
C THR A 980 16.80 9.46 35.14
N SER A 981 16.38 8.85 36.24
CA SER A 981 17.20 8.66 37.44
C SER A 981 18.44 7.82 37.18
N ASP A 982 18.39 6.87 36.25
CA ASP A 982 19.52 6.02 35.81
C ASP A 982 20.51 6.73 34.88
N GLY A 983 20.20 7.93 34.42
CA GLY A 983 21.07 8.76 33.55
C GLY A 983 20.75 8.65 32.07
N ASN A 984 19.89 7.72 31.63
CA ASN A 984 19.47 7.60 30.23
C ASN A 984 18.56 8.77 29.81
N ILE A 985 18.57 9.06 28.52
CA ILE A 985 17.63 10.01 27.92
C ILE A 985 16.46 9.22 27.35
N HIS A 986 15.26 9.71 27.62
CA HIS A 986 14.04 9.17 27.00
C HIS A 986 13.37 10.24 26.16
N CYS A 987 13.18 9.95 24.88
CA CYS A 987 12.47 10.75 23.91
C CYS A 987 11.13 10.12 23.56
N ILE A 988 10.11 10.94 23.40
CA ILE A 988 8.80 10.50 22.94
C ILE A 988 8.27 11.49 21.92
N TYR A 989 7.63 11.02 20.87
CA TYR A 989 7.10 11.86 19.80
C TYR A 989 5.94 11.23 19.04
N THR A 990 5.18 12.12 18.40
CA THR A 990 4.15 11.72 17.42
C THR A 990 4.82 11.20 16.15
N TRP A 991 4.55 9.96 15.81
CA TRP A 991 4.97 9.31 14.57
C TRP A 991 3.81 9.32 13.59
N ARG A 992 3.93 10.10 12.51
CA ARG A 992 2.98 10.19 11.38
C ARG A 992 1.51 10.41 11.77
N ARG A 993 1.23 10.96 12.95
CA ARG A 993 -0.12 11.10 13.53
C ARG A 993 -0.82 9.79 13.88
N GLN A 994 -0.23 8.66 13.63
CA GLN A 994 -0.83 7.33 13.79
C GLN A 994 -0.48 6.69 15.13
N ARG A 995 0.78 6.84 15.55
CA ARG A 995 1.32 6.20 16.75
C ARG A 995 2.16 7.18 17.57
N ILE A 996 2.48 6.77 18.78
CA ILE A 996 3.48 7.44 19.61
C ILE A 996 4.68 6.52 19.72
N LYS A 997 5.88 7.07 19.43
CA LYS A 997 7.15 6.34 19.46
C LYS A 997 8.00 6.80 20.64
N HIS A 998 8.68 5.86 21.27
CA HIS A 998 9.60 6.06 22.38
C HIS A 998 10.99 5.60 21.98
N VAL A 999 12.00 6.41 22.31
CA VAL A 999 13.41 6.08 22.10
C VAL A 999 14.16 6.29 23.41
N GLU A 1000 14.91 5.28 23.84
CA GLU A 1000 15.83 5.36 24.98
C GLU A 1000 17.26 5.45 24.48
N ILE A 1001 18.04 6.39 25.03
CA ILE A 1001 19.38 6.71 24.58
C ILE A 1001 20.31 6.72 25.78
N LYS A 1002 21.39 5.98 25.66
CA LYS A 1002 22.47 5.97 26.66
C LYS A 1002 23.43 7.12 26.37
N ILE A 1003 23.79 7.88 27.39
CA ILE A 1003 24.82 8.91 27.32
C ILE A 1003 26.15 8.25 27.72
N ASN A 1004 27.13 8.35 26.85
CA ASN A 1004 28.51 7.95 27.10
C ASN A 1004 29.30 9.08 27.69
#